data_edd3ec4f07c984bf4d2af839748dfe95
#
_entry.id   edd3ec4f07c984bf4d2af839748dfe95
#
_cell.length_a   1.000
_cell.length_b   1.000
_cell.length_c   1.000
_cell.angle_alpha   90.00
_cell.angle_beta   90.00
_cell.angle_gamma   90.00
#
_symmetry.space_group_name_H-M   'P 1'
#
loop_
_entity.id
_entity.type
_entity.pdbx_description
1 polymer ?
#
loop_
_entity_poly.entity_id
_entity_poly.type
_entity_poly.pdbx_seq_one_letter_code
_entity_poly.pdbx_strand_id
1 'polypeptide(L)'
;MSVIERELQEQQSGWRGFKKGKWTKEVNVNDFIETNILPYVGNEEFLVGPTANTTALWDIVSDLTKKELANGGVLDVDVNTPSTIISHKPGYLDRDKEQIVGVQTDAPFKRSLQPFGGIRMMIDACKAYGFEVPESIIDIFTHIRKTHNQGVFDAYTDEMRAARKAGIITGLPDAYGRGRIIGDYRRVALYGADFLIQDKKLQLKSLEVDSMEEDVIRLREEISEQIRALNELKQMAAEHGFDISKPANNAKEAFQWVYFGYLAAIKEQNGAAMSLGRVSSFLDIYSQRDMEEGTMTEEQAQELVDHFVMKLRIVKFLRTPDYNELFSGDPTWVTESIGGMSVTGETRVTKNSFRFLHTLYNLGPAPEPNLTVLWSEKLPEGFKKYCAKVSIETSSIQYENDDLMRPIYGDDYGIACCVSAMKIGKQMQFFGARANLAKALLYAINGGKDEKSGVQVGPEFPAITGEVLEYEEVLSRFKPMMEWLAKLYMNTLNVIHYMHDKYSYERIEMALHDRDILRTMACGIAGLSVATDSLSAIKFAKVKPIRNEKGIAVDFEIEGEYPCYGNNDDRVDNIAVELVESFMSMIRKHKAYRNAVPTQSVLTITSNVVYGKKTGTTPDGRKAGEPFAPGANPMHGRDKKGALASLSSVAKLPYEHSLDGISNTFSIVPKALGKEEETRKTNLVSMMDGYFGSHAHHLNVNVFAREQLLDAMEHPENYPQLTIRVSGYAVNFIKLTREQQLDVINRTFHGTM
;
A
#
# COMPACT_ATOMS: atom_id res chain seq x y z
N MET A 1 -6.58 -25.26 -35.27
CA MET A 1 -6.02 -23.98 -34.82
C MET A 1 -7.18 -23.15 -34.28
N SER A 2 -7.19 -22.83 -33.02
CA SER A 2 -8.20 -21.94 -32.44
C SER A 2 -8.08 -20.55 -33.06
N VAL A 3 -9.13 -19.71 -32.99
CA VAL A 3 -9.07 -18.32 -33.45
C VAL A 3 -7.91 -17.58 -32.78
N ILE A 4 -7.65 -17.87 -31.51
CA ILE A 4 -6.50 -17.36 -30.73
C ILE A 4 -5.17 -17.75 -31.38
N GLU A 5 -4.97 -19.00 -31.82
CA GLU A 5 -3.72 -19.44 -32.44
C GLU A 5 -3.43 -18.75 -33.80
N ARG A 6 -4.45 -18.34 -34.51
CA ARG A 6 -4.30 -17.57 -35.76
C ARG A 6 -3.93 -16.11 -35.51
N GLU A 7 -4.61 -15.45 -34.57
CA GLU A 7 -4.34 -14.05 -34.21
C GLU A 7 -2.98 -13.89 -33.51
N LEU A 8 -2.55 -14.89 -32.74
CA LEU A 8 -1.22 -14.94 -32.14
C LEU A 8 -0.10 -15.08 -33.20
N GLN A 9 -0.36 -15.76 -34.34
CA GLN A 9 0.61 -15.88 -35.45
C GLN A 9 0.78 -14.56 -36.22
N GLU A 10 -0.26 -13.75 -36.31
CA GLU A 10 -0.21 -12.45 -37.01
C GLU A 10 0.44 -11.33 -36.18
N GLN A 11 0.55 -11.50 -34.85
CA GLN A 11 1.15 -10.52 -33.92
C GLN A 11 2.68 -10.67 -33.74
N GLN A 12 3.34 -11.48 -34.55
CA GLN A 12 4.73 -11.94 -34.32
C GLN A 12 5.82 -10.84 -34.36
N SER A 13 5.56 -9.60 -34.79
CA SER A 13 6.60 -8.57 -34.81
C SER A 13 7.06 -8.12 -33.44
N GLY A 14 6.14 -7.98 -32.46
CA GLY A 14 6.46 -7.58 -31.08
C GLY A 14 7.18 -8.65 -30.26
N TRP A 15 7.05 -9.92 -30.65
CA TRP A 15 7.65 -11.06 -29.95
C TRP A 15 8.98 -11.55 -30.54
N ARG A 16 9.52 -10.83 -31.52
CA ARG A 16 10.82 -11.21 -32.12
C ARG A 16 11.89 -11.29 -31.02
N GLY A 17 12.80 -12.24 -31.18
CA GLY A 17 13.91 -12.45 -30.24
C GLY A 17 13.57 -13.14 -28.95
N PHE A 18 12.29 -13.26 -28.58
CA PHE A 18 11.88 -13.96 -27.36
C PHE A 18 11.74 -15.46 -27.55
N LYS A 19 12.14 -16.20 -26.53
CA LYS A 19 11.96 -17.66 -26.48
C LYS A 19 10.47 -17.96 -26.26
N LYS A 20 9.93 -18.89 -27.08
CA LYS A 20 8.53 -19.31 -27.00
C LYS A 20 8.28 -20.16 -25.75
N GLY A 21 7.08 -20.04 -25.17
CA GLY A 21 6.59 -20.79 -24.04
C GLY A 21 5.08 -20.93 -24.08
N LYS A 22 4.48 -21.26 -22.96
CA LYS A 22 3.00 -21.31 -22.80
C LYS A 22 2.38 -19.95 -23.06
N TRP A 23 3.07 -18.87 -22.69
CA TRP A 23 2.68 -17.50 -22.89
C TRP A 23 2.33 -17.16 -24.36
N THR A 24 2.85 -17.91 -25.33
CA THR A 24 2.50 -17.72 -26.75
C THR A 24 1.16 -18.36 -27.14
N LYS A 25 0.52 -19.07 -26.23
CA LYS A 25 -0.75 -19.82 -26.47
C LYS A 25 -1.89 -19.38 -25.57
N GLU A 26 -1.56 -18.79 -24.44
CA GLU A 26 -2.50 -18.35 -23.40
C GLU A 26 -1.95 -17.10 -22.71
N VAL A 27 -2.80 -16.33 -22.03
CA VAL A 27 -2.35 -15.19 -21.21
C VAL A 27 -1.58 -15.72 -20.00
N ASN A 28 -0.25 -15.64 -20.05
CA ASN A 28 0.64 -16.16 -19.01
C ASN A 28 1.95 -15.37 -18.93
N VAL A 29 1.90 -14.22 -18.26
CA VAL A 29 3.06 -13.33 -18.12
C VAL A 29 4.18 -13.96 -17.32
N ASN A 30 3.86 -14.78 -16.30
CA ASN A 30 4.89 -15.46 -15.51
C ASN A 30 5.72 -16.42 -16.38
N ASP A 31 5.09 -17.22 -17.23
CA ASP A 31 5.80 -18.11 -18.16
C ASP A 31 6.69 -17.33 -19.16
N PHE A 32 6.25 -16.13 -19.57
CA PHE A 32 7.10 -15.24 -20.39
C PHE A 32 8.35 -14.81 -19.62
N ILE A 33 8.19 -14.39 -18.37
CA ILE A 33 9.32 -13.97 -17.52
C ILE A 33 10.26 -15.15 -17.28
N GLU A 34 9.75 -16.30 -16.83
CA GLU A 34 10.55 -17.50 -16.58
C GLU A 34 11.38 -17.93 -17.79
N THR A 35 10.78 -17.81 -18.99
CA THR A 35 11.41 -18.25 -20.22
C THR A 35 12.46 -17.28 -20.75
N ASN A 36 12.32 -15.97 -20.46
CA ASN A 36 13.09 -14.92 -21.12
C ASN A 36 13.93 -14.04 -20.17
N ILE A 37 13.75 -14.14 -18.85
CA ILE A 37 14.52 -13.34 -17.90
C ILE A 37 16.03 -13.63 -18.01
N LEU A 38 16.83 -12.58 -17.90
CA LEU A 38 18.28 -12.63 -17.80
C LEU A 38 18.70 -12.11 -16.42
N PRO A 39 18.92 -13.00 -15.44
CA PRO A 39 19.34 -12.61 -14.11
C PRO A 39 20.68 -11.87 -14.14
N TYR A 40 20.79 -10.83 -13.30
CA TYR A 40 22.02 -10.06 -13.15
C TYR A 40 22.62 -10.28 -11.75
N VAL A 41 23.85 -10.76 -11.70
CA VAL A 41 24.56 -11.09 -10.45
C VAL A 41 25.74 -10.15 -10.17
N GLY A 42 25.92 -9.10 -10.99
CA GLY A 42 26.96 -8.08 -10.81
C GLY A 42 26.62 -7.01 -9.77
N ASN A 43 27.23 -5.86 -9.93
CA ASN A 43 27.09 -4.71 -9.06
C ASN A 43 26.54 -3.48 -9.82
N GLU A 44 26.56 -2.31 -9.17
CA GLU A 44 26.03 -1.04 -9.68
C GLU A 44 26.92 -0.29 -10.69
N GLU A 45 28.08 -0.81 -11.06
CA GLU A 45 29.08 -0.09 -11.90
C GLU A 45 28.57 0.28 -13.31
N PHE A 46 27.55 -0.41 -13.83
CA PHE A 46 26.93 -0.11 -15.12
C PHE A 46 25.95 1.07 -15.08
N LEU A 47 25.54 1.51 -13.90
CA LEU A 47 24.57 2.57 -13.74
C LEU A 47 25.12 3.92 -14.20
N VAL A 48 24.25 4.72 -14.80
CA VAL A 48 24.61 6.03 -15.36
C VAL A 48 23.76 7.14 -14.72
N GLY A 49 24.30 8.34 -14.72
CA GLY A 49 23.58 9.53 -14.24
C GLY A 49 22.39 9.92 -15.14
N PRO A 50 21.61 10.95 -14.74
CA PRO A 50 20.49 11.42 -15.53
C PRO A 50 20.94 12.02 -16.85
N THR A 51 20.18 11.79 -17.93
CA THR A 51 20.39 12.47 -19.20
C THR A 51 20.01 13.96 -19.11
N ALA A 52 20.40 14.74 -20.11
CA ALA A 52 19.98 16.15 -20.19
C ALA A 52 18.45 16.31 -20.23
N ASN A 53 17.73 15.40 -20.93
CA ASN A 53 16.29 15.39 -20.95
C ASN A 53 15.68 15.07 -19.59
N THR A 54 16.21 14.05 -18.90
CA THR A 54 15.80 13.71 -17.53
C THR A 54 15.95 14.91 -16.60
N THR A 55 17.10 15.59 -16.62
CA THR A 55 17.35 16.75 -15.79
C THR A 55 16.39 17.90 -16.10
N ALA A 56 16.21 18.22 -17.40
CA ALA A 56 15.30 19.30 -17.81
C ALA A 56 13.84 19.05 -17.41
N LEU A 57 13.36 17.81 -17.56
CA LEU A 57 12.00 17.43 -17.13
C LEU A 57 11.85 17.47 -15.60
N TRP A 58 12.89 17.03 -14.87
CA TRP A 58 12.88 17.03 -13.41
C TRP A 58 12.90 18.46 -12.84
N ASP A 59 13.56 19.40 -13.51
CA ASP A 59 13.52 20.82 -13.15
C ASP A 59 12.10 21.38 -13.29
N ILE A 60 11.37 21.03 -14.36
CA ILE A 60 9.95 21.39 -14.52
C ILE A 60 9.10 20.81 -13.38
N VAL A 61 9.27 19.53 -13.07
CA VAL A 61 8.55 18.87 -11.97
C VAL A 61 8.85 19.53 -10.63
N SER A 62 10.12 19.85 -10.38
CA SER A 62 10.55 20.52 -9.14
C SER A 62 9.94 21.91 -8.98
N ASP A 63 9.87 22.68 -10.05
CA ASP A 63 9.25 24.00 -10.05
C ASP A 63 7.73 23.93 -9.85
N LEU A 64 7.06 22.96 -10.49
CA LEU A 64 5.63 22.74 -10.28
C LEU A 64 5.34 22.28 -8.84
N THR A 65 6.19 21.43 -8.27
CA THR A 65 6.08 21.01 -6.87
C THR A 65 6.21 22.17 -5.90
N LYS A 66 7.16 23.10 -6.12
CA LYS A 66 7.30 24.30 -5.31
C LYS A 66 6.06 25.20 -5.40
N LYS A 67 5.51 25.38 -6.61
CA LYS A 67 4.27 26.14 -6.83
C LYS A 67 3.08 25.49 -6.14
N GLU A 68 2.96 24.16 -6.22
CA GLU A 68 1.89 23.41 -5.55
C GLU A 68 1.95 23.59 -4.02
N LEU A 69 3.15 23.49 -3.42
CA LEU A 69 3.36 23.73 -1.99
C LEU A 69 3.00 25.16 -1.59
N ALA A 70 3.42 26.15 -2.38
CA ALA A 70 3.09 27.57 -2.14
C ALA A 70 1.58 27.84 -2.25
N ASN A 71 0.86 27.04 -3.04
CA ASN A 71 -0.60 27.13 -3.22
C ASN A 71 -1.41 26.25 -2.24
N GLY A 72 -0.82 25.81 -1.14
CA GLY A 72 -1.51 25.04 -0.10
C GLY A 72 -1.66 23.55 -0.39
N GLY A 73 -0.89 22.99 -1.35
CA GLY A 73 -0.79 21.57 -1.61
C GLY A 73 -1.56 21.04 -2.84
N VAL A 74 -2.38 21.87 -3.48
CA VAL A 74 -3.04 21.60 -4.77
C VAL A 74 -2.86 22.77 -5.70
N LEU A 75 -2.27 22.55 -6.87
CA LEU A 75 -1.98 23.62 -7.83
C LEU A 75 -3.22 24.01 -8.65
N ASP A 76 -3.91 23.02 -9.20
CA ASP A 76 -5.10 23.22 -10.04
C ASP A 76 -6.01 21.98 -10.00
N VAL A 77 -7.30 22.17 -10.31
CA VAL A 77 -8.32 21.10 -10.37
C VAL A 77 -9.20 21.30 -11.60
N ASP A 78 -9.39 20.25 -12.39
CA ASP A 78 -10.46 20.25 -13.39
C ASP A 78 -11.80 19.92 -12.69
N VAL A 79 -12.54 20.95 -12.34
CA VAL A 79 -13.86 20.84 -11.68
C VAL A 79 -15.01 20.53 -12.64
N ASN A 80 -14.78 20.66 -13.96
CA ASN A 80 -15.83 20.58 -14.96
C ASN A 80 -15.98 19.19 -15.58
N THR A 81 -14.98 18.33 -15.42
CA THR A 81 -14.91 17.04 -16.10
C THR A 81 -14.76 15.90 -15.11
N PRO A 82 -15.82 15.11 -14.81
CA PRO A 82 -15.68 13.87 -14.07
C PRO A 82 -14.70 12.92 -14.78
N SER A 83 -13.70 12.44 -14.06
CA SER A 83 -12.60 11.67 -14.64
C SER A 83 -13.07 10.28 -15.08
N THR A 84 -12.76 9.94 -16.31
CA THR A 84 -12.84 8.60 -16.91
C THR A 84 -11.56 8.34 -17.68
N ILE A 85 -11.37 7.13 -18.20
CA ILE A 85 -10.18 6.78 -19.00
C ILE A 85 -9.97 7.79 -20.16
N ILE A 86 -11.04 8.22 -20.80
CA ILE A 86 -11.03 9.07 -22.03
C ILE A 86 -11.52 10.50 -21.80
N SER A 87 -11.72 10.95 -20.56
CA SER A 87 -12.39 12.24 -20.28
C SER A 87 -11.55 13.48 -20.60
N HIS A 88 -10.23 13.36 -20.57
CA HIS A 88 -9.31 14.50 -20.73
C HIS A 88 -8.45 14.35 -21.99
N LYS A 89 -8.18 15.46 -22.64
CA LYS A 89 -7.19 15.51 -23.73
C LYS A 89 -5.80 15.18 -23.21
N PRO A 90 -4.87 14.71 -24.06
CA PRO A 90 -3.50 14.44 -23.69
C PRO A 90 -2.79 15.65 -23.08
N GLY A 91 -2.19 15.47 -21.90
CA GLY A 91 -1.32 16.44 -21.25
C GLY A 91 0.12 15.95 -21.19
N TYR A 92 1.06 16.88 -21.15
CA TYR A 92 2.51 16.63 -21.19
C TYR A 92 3.25 17.53 -20.20
N LEU A 93 4.43 17.08 -19.76
CA LEU A 93 5.42 17.96 -19.12
C LEU A 93 6.14 18.79 -20.19
N ASP A 94 6.80 18.11 -21.14
CA ASP A 94 7.41 18.66 -22.35
C ASP A 94 7.45 17.55 -23.40
N ARG A 95 6.54 17.64 -24.37
CA ARG A 95 6.31 16.58 -25.38
C ARG A 95 7.56 16.19 -26.15
N ASP A 96 8.46 17.13 -26.37
CA ASP A 96 9.66 16.90 -27.21
C ASP A 96 10.78 16.17 -26.43
N LYS A 97 10.74 16.20 -25.10
CA LYS A 97 11.75 15.59 -24.22
C LYS A 97 11.29 14.28 -23.57
N GLU A 98 9.98 14.09 -23.42
CA GLU A 98 9.42 12.92 -22.73
C GLU A 98 9.62 11.63 -23.54
N GLN A 99 10.24 10.61 -22.92
CA GLN A 99 10.23 9.25 -23.46
C GLN A 99 8.94 8.52 -23.13
N ILE A 100 8.35 8.80 -21.97
CA ILE A 100 7.06 8.28 -21.50
C ILE A 100 6.08 9.44 -21.39
N VAL A 101 4.95 9.37 -22.08
CA VAL A 101 3.97 10.45 -22.16
C VAL A 101 2.67 10.14 -21.40
N GLY A 102 1.93 11.20 -21.11
CA GLY A 102 0.62 11.14 -20.47
C GLY A 102 0.63 11.61 -19.02
N VAL A 103 -0.41 12.35 -18.64
CA VAL A 103 -0.73 12.75 -17.28
C VAL A 103 -2.24 12.57 -17.07
N GLN A 104 -2.74 12.74 -15.84
CA GLN A 104 -4.15 12.47 -15.50
C GLN A 104 -5.16 13.34 -16.24
N THR A 105 -4.79 14.59 -16.50
CA THR A 105 -5.63 15.60 -17.16
C THR A 105 -4.89 16.19 -18.36
N ASP A 106 -5.34 17.31 -18.87
CA ASP A 106 -4.72 18.06 -19.97
C ASP A 106 -3.44 18.83 -19.57
N ALA A 107 -3.12 18.86 -18.27
CA ALA A 107 -1.94 19.53 -17.75
C ALA A 107 -1.32 18.79 -16.53
N PRO A 108 0.02 18.85 -16.36
CA PRO A 108 0.67 18.28 -15.19
C PRO A 108 0.25 19.03 -13.91
N PHE A 109 0.20 18.31 -12.77
CA PHE A 109 -0.22 18.81 -11.46
C PHE A 109 -1.65 19.36 -11.38
N LYS A 110 -2.45 19.21 -12.42
CA LYS A 110 -3.87 19.50 -12.39
C LYS A 110 -4.64 18.24 -11.99
N ARG A 111 -5.30 18.29 -10.82
CA ARG A 111 -6.06 17.16 -10.27
C ARG A 111 -7.32 16.90 -11.08
N SER A 112 -7.76 15.66 -11.10
CA SER A 112 -9.02 15.26 -11.71
C SER A 112 -10.13 15.10 -10.67
N LEU A 113 -11.36 15.42 -11.06
CA LEU A 113 -12.56 15.19 -10.27
C LEU A 113 -13.02 13.74 -10.43
N GLN A 114 -13.07 12.97 -9.35
CA GLN A 114 -13.42 11.54 -9.33
C GLN A 114 -14.64 11.28 -8.42
N PRO A 115 -15.87 11.59 -8.85
CA PRO A 115 -17.05 11.58 -8.00
C PRO A 115 -17.70 10.20 -7.83
N PHE A 116 -17.28 9.18 -8.58
CA PHE A 116 -17.94 7.87 -8.59
C PHE A 116 -17.92 7.16 -7.23
N GLY A 117 -16.83 7.28 -6.47
CA GLY A 117 -16.72 6.80 -5.10
C GLY A 117 -17.52 7.64 -4.11
N GLY A 118 -17.52 8.97 -4.26
CA GLY A 118 -18.27 9.87 -3.36
C GLY A 118 -18.19 11.32 -3.80
N ILE A 119 -19.32 11.88 -4.27
CA ILE A 119 -19.39 13.30 -4.65
C ILE A 119 -19.11 14.24 -3.46
N ARG A 120 -19.56 13.89 -2.24
CA ARG A 120 -19.33 14.71 -1.04
C ARG A 120 -17.84 14.92 -0.77
N MET A 121 -17.03 13.87 -0.88
CA MET A 121 -15.57 14.01 -0.72
C MET A 121 -14.98 14.97 -1.76
N MET A 122 -15.45 14.93 -3.01
CA MET A 122 -14.99 15.83 -4.07
C MET A 122 -15.38 17.28 -3.81
N ILE A 123 -16.60 17.51 -3.36
CA ILE A 123 -17.08 18.85 -2.96
C ILE A 123 -16.23 19.39 -1.81
N ASP A 124 -16.04 18.60 -0.75
CA ASP A 124 -15.28 19.01 0.43
C ASP A 124 -13.79 19.27 0.08
N ALA A 125 -13.20 18.41 -0.75
CA ALA A 125 -11.82 18.59 -1.20
C ALA A 125 -11.65 19.83 -2.08
N CYS A 126 -12.52 20.04 -3.08
CA CYS A 126 -12.49 21.25 -3.91
C CYS A 126 -12.61 22.49 -3.04
N LYS A 127 -13.60 22.57 -2.16
CA LYS A 127 -13.83 23.70 -1.27
C LYS A 127 -12.61 24.00 -0.37
N ALA A 128 -11.96 22.95 0.16
CA ALA A 128 -10.80 23.11 1.03
C ALA A 128 -9.61 23.77 0.31
N TYR A 129 -9.51 23.60 -1.01
CA TYR A 129 -8.43 24.18 -1.84
C TYR A 129 -8.91 25.40 -2.68
N GLY A 130 -10.09 25.93 -2.41
CA GLY A 130 -10.58 27.15 -3.07
C GLY A 130 -11.23 26.93 -4.44
N PHE A 131 -11.64 25.70 -4.75
CA PHE A 131 -12.36 25.36 -5.99
C PHE A 131 -13.83 25.03 -5.69
N GLU A 132 -14.69 25.17 -6.70
CA GLU A 132 -16.11 24.84 -6.60
C GLU A 132 -16.52 23.82 -7.66
N VAL A 133 -17.20 22.75 -7.24
CA VAL A 133 -17.77 21.77 -8.17
C VAL A 133 -19.06 22.34 -8.77
N PRO A 134 -19.23 22.34 -10.10
CA PRO A 134 -20.44 22.83 -10.75
C PRO A 134 -21.71 22.11 -10.25
N GLU A 135 -22.80 22.86 -10.06
CA GLU A 135 -24.08 22.33 -9.59
C GLU A 135 -24.63 21.21 -10.47
N SER A 136 -24.42 21.30 -11.79
CA SER A 136 -24.81 20.26 -12.74
C SER A 136 -24.12 18.91 -12.47
N ILE A 137 -22.85 18.91 -12.02
CA ILE A 137 -22.14 17.69 -11.64
C ILE A 137 -22.65 17.17 -10.30
N ILE A 138 -22.88 18.07 -9.34
CA ILE A 138 -23.45 17.70 -8.03
C ILE A 138 -24.82 17.04 -8.26
N ASP A 139 -25.65 17.61 -9.12
CA ASP A 139 -26.99 17.09 -9.44
C ASP A 139 -26.93 15.68 -10.03
N ILE A 140 -26.02 15.45 -11.02
CA ILE A 140 -25.84 14.11 -11.62
C ILE A 140 -25.50 13.07 -10.55
N PHE A 141 -24.54 13.35 -9.66
CA PHE A 141 -24.05 12.38 -8.69
C PHE A 141 -24.83 12.36 -7.36
N THR A 142 -25.87 13.18 -7.23
CA THR A 142 -26.78 13.19 -6.08
C THR A 142 -28.16 12.65 -6.46
N HIS A 143 -28.71 13.05 -7.59
CA HIS A 143 -30.08 12.75 -7.96
C HIS A 143 -30.22 11.73 -9.09
N ILE A 144 -29.30 11.72 -10.07
CA ILE A 144 -29.40 10.85 -11.25
C ILE A 144 -28.62 9.55 -11.05
N ARG A 145 -27.41 9.63 -10.48
CA ARG A 145 -26.54 8.47 -10.23
C ARG A 145 -26.14 8.38 -8.77
N LYS A 146 -26.48 7.27 -8.14
CA LYS A 146 -26.01 6.96 -6.79
C LYS A 146 -24.52 6.68 -6.78
N THR A 147 -23.81 7.18 -5.78
CA THR A 147 -22.39 6.91 -5.57
C THR A 147 -22.18 5.79 -4.55
N HIS A 148 -21.00 5.18 -4.56
CA HIS A 148 -20.58 4.19 -3.57
C HIS A 148 -20.79 4.70 -2.13
N ASN A 149 -20.31 5.88 -1.81
CA ASN A 149 -20.42 6.49 -0.49
C ASN A 149 -21.87 6.59 -0.02
N GLN A 150 -22.78 7.07 -0.87
CA GLN A 150 -24.20 7.14 -0.52
C GLN A 150 -24.78 5.74 -0.26
N GLY A 151 -24.47 4.77 -1.12
CA GLY A 151 -24.92 3.38 -0.96
C GLY A 151 -24.48 2.78 0.38
N VAL A 152 -23.21 3.00 0.75
CA VAL A 152 -22.67 2.54 2.03
C VAL A 152 -23.42 3.15 3.20
N PHE A 153 -23.60 4.48 3.21
CA PHE A 153 -24.30 5.15 4.31
C PHE A 153 -25.80 4.84 4.37
N ASP A 154 -26.43 4.52 3.26
CA ASP A 154 -27.81 4.03 3.28
C ASP A 154 -27.94 2.64 3.94
N ALA A 155 -26.92 1.81 3.82
CA ALA A 155 -26.92 0.43 4.33
C ALA A 155 -26.27 0.24 5.71
N TYR A 156 -25.53 1.22 6.20
CA TYR A 156 -24.94 1.16 7.54
C TYR A 156 -26.00 1.10 8.63
N THR A 157 -25.83 0.17 9.55
CA THR A 157 -26.60 0.14 10.80
C THR A 157 -26.16 1.25 11.76
N ASP A 158 -26.98 1.53 12.78
CA ASP A 158 -26.62 2.49 13.83
C ASP A 158 -25.35 2.05 14.59
N GLU A 159 -25.18 0.75 14.80
CA GLU A 159 -24.00 0.17 15.43
C GLU A 159 -22.73 0.42 14.60
N MET A 160 -22.77 0.22 13.27
CA MET A 160 -21.67 0.52 12.37
C MET A 160 -21.31 2.01 12.39
N ARG A 161 -22.33 2.90 12.41
CA ARG A 161 -22.13 4.35 12.51
C ARG A 161 -21.51 4.75 13.84
N ALA A 162 -21.99 4.17 14.94
CA ALA A 162 -21.45 4.43 16.28
C ALA A 162 -19.98 3.99 16.38
N ALA A 163 -19.63 2.80 15.91
CA ALA A 163 -18.27 2.29 15.91
C ALA A 163 -17.31 3.14 15.05
N ARG A 164 -17.77 3.56 13.86
CA ARG A 164 -17.02 4.47 12.98
C ARG A 164 -16.77 5.82 13.65
N LYS A 165 -17.78 6.41 14.26
CA LYS A 165 -17.70 7.69 14.96
C LYS A 165 -16.76 7.63 16.16
N ALA A 166 -16.88 6.58 16.99
CA ALA A 166 -16.03 6.36 18.14
C ALA A 166 -14.57 6.04 17.78
N GLY A 167 -14.32 5.60 16.54
CA GLY A 167 -12.99 5.27 16.06
C GLY A 167 -12.46 3.92 16.53
N ILE A 168 -13.33 2.99 16.93
CA ILE A 168 -12.93 1.61 17.20
C ILE A 168 -12.65 0.86 15.89
N ILE A 169 -13.28 1.29 14.79
CA ILE A 169 -12.90 0.94 13.41
C ILE A 169 -12.55 2.25 12.70
N THR A 170 -11.35 2.31 12.06
CA THR A 170 -10.85 3.54 11.43
C THR A 170 -10.26 3.25 10.04
N GLY A 171 -10.38 4.21 9.11
CA GLY A 171 -9.82 4.11 7.76
C GLY A 171 -10.69 3.32 6.80
N LEU A 172 -12.00 3.25 7.03
CA LEU A 172 -12.95 2.56 6.17
C LEU A 172 -12.98 3.17 4.76
N PRO A 173 -12.90 2.36 3.67
CA PRO A 173 -13.00 2.85 2.29
C PRO A 173 -14.45 3.12 1.89
N ASP A 174 -15.14 3.95 2.65
CA ASP A 174 -16.56 4.24 2.52
C ASP A 174 -16.88 5.54 1.76
N ALA A 175 -15.84 6.27 1.32
CA ALA A 175 -16.00 7.54 0.62
C ALA A 175 -15.09 7.71 -0.62
N TYR A 176 -14.29 6.72 -0.95
CA TYR A 176 -13.31 6.74 -2.05
C TYR A 176 -13.21 5.35 -2.71
N GLY A 177 -12.42 5.23 -3.77
CA GLY A 177 -12.20 3.98 -4.51
C GLY A 177 -11.58 2.88 -3.63
N ARG A 178 -11.80 1.62 -4.00
CA ARG A 178 -11.39 0.47 -3.19
C ARG A 178 -9.88 0.36 -3.03
N GLY A 179 -9.12 0.45 -4.14
CA GLY A 179 -7.69 0.20 -4.14
C GLY A 179 -7.33 -1.25 -3.80
N ARG A 180 -6.02 -1.50 -3.62
CA ARG A 180 -5.46 -2.83 -3.34
C ARG A 180 -5.82 -3.90 -4.38
N ILE A 181 -5.85 -3.46 -5.62
CA ILE A 181 -5.96 -4.28 -6.81
C ILE A 181 -4.69 -4.02 -7.61
N ILE A 182 -3.98 -5.06 -8.00
CA ILE A 182 -2.82 -4.95 -8.87
C ILE A 182 -3.23 -5.45 -10.25
N GLY A 183 -3.59 -4.54 -11.15
CA GLY A 183 -3.80 -4.87 -12.55
C GLY A 183 -2.50 -5.42 -13.16
N ASP A 184 -2.58 -6.51 -13.91
CA ASP A 184 -1.39 -7.01 -14.60
C ASP A 184 -1.12 -6.17 -15.86
N TYR A 185 -0.61 -4.96 -15.64
CA TYR A 185 -0.31 -3.98 -16.70
C TYR A 185 0.68 -4.50 -17.74
N ARG A 186 1.47 -5.53 -17.40
CA ARG A 186 2.39 -6.22 -18.31
C ARG A 186 1.67 -6.91 -19.46
N ARG A 187 0.42 -7.35 -19.23
CA ARG A 187 -0.43 -7.96 -20.26
C ARG A 187 -0.64 -7.03 -21.46
N VAL A 188 -0.77 -5.73 -21.20
CA VAL A 188 -0.96 -4.73 -22.26
C VAL A 188 0.25 -4.68 -23.16
N ALA A 189 1.46 -4.68 -22.60
CA ALA A 189 2.70 -4.66 -23.37
C ALA A 189 2.95 -5.99 -24.13
N LEU A 190 2.68 -7.12 -23.47
CA LEU A 190 2.99 -8.44 -24.04
C LEU A 190 2.01 -8.85 -25.14
N TYR A 191 0.72 -8.55 -24.99
CA TYR A 191 -0.34 -9.05 -25.88
C TYR A 191 -1.02 -7.98 -26.73
N GLY A 192 -1.01 -6.72 -26.29
CA GLY A 192 -1.82 -5.66 -26.88
C GLY A 192 -3.31 -5.74 -26.53
N ALA A 193 -4.01 -4.63 -26.68
CA ALA A 193 -5.40 -4.53 -26.22
C ALA A 193 -6.37 -5.37 -27.06
N ASP A 194 -6.13 -5.56 -28.35
CA ASP A 194 -7.05 -6.33 -29.21
C ASP A 194 -7.06 -7.81 -28.81
N PHE A 195 -5.91 -8.39 -28.50
CA PHE A 195 -5.84 -9.74 -28.00
C PHE A 195 -6.59 -9.89 -26.66
N LEU A 196 -6.37 -8.97 -25.74
CA LEU A 196 -7.04 -8.99 -24.43
C LEU A 196 -8.56 -8.85 -24.56
N ILE A 197 -9.04 -8.04 -25.51
CA ILE A 197 -10.48 -7.91 -25.83
C ILE A 197 -11.04 -9.24 -26.34
N GLN A 198 -10.31 -9.93 -27.25
CA GLN A 198 -10.76 -11.21 -27.76
C GLN A 198 -10.77 -12.29 -26.67
N ASP A 199 -9.75 -12.32 -25.80
CA ASP A 199 -9.75 -13.23 -24.65
C ASP A 199 -10.97 -13.00 -23.74
N LYS A 200 -11.30 -11.74 -23.42
CA LYS A 200 -12.50 -11.39 -22.63
C LYS A 200 -13.81 -11.77 -23.33
N LYS A 201 -13.89 -11.64 -24.66
CA LYS A 201 -15.06 -12.11 -25.43
C LYS A 201 -15.23 -13.61 -25.35
N LEU A 202 -14.14 -14.38 -25.36
CA LEU A 202 -14.18 -15.83 -25.18
C LEU A 202 -14.59 -16.22 -23.76
N GLN A 203 -14.11 -15.49 -22.74
CA GLN A 203 -14.55 -15.65 -21.37
C GLN A 203 -16.07 -15.40 -21.25
N LEU A 204 -16.58 -14.33 -21.87
CA LEU A 204 -18.01 -14.00 -21.89
C LEU A 204 -18.84 -15.12 -22.56
N LYS A 205 -18.34 -15.67 -23.68
CA LYS A 205 -18.98 -16.78 -24.39
C LYS A 205 -19.01 -18.06 -23.53
N SER A 206 -17.97 -18.32 -22.75
CA SER A 206 -17.92 -19.49 -21.86
C SER A 206 -18.94 -19.44 -20.73
N LEU A 207 -19.58 -18.30 -20.50
CA LEU A 207 -20.65 -18.06 -19.53
C LEU A 207 -22.06 -18.09 -20.16
N GLU A 208 -22.20 -18.63 -21.36
CA GLU A 208 -23.50 -18.99 -21.94
C GLU A 208 -23.93 -20.34 -21.34
N VAL A 209 -24.63 -20.28 -20.22
CA VAL A 209 -25.05 -21.43 -19.42
C VAL A 209 -26.58 -21.55 -19.43
N ASP A 210 -27.11 -22.74 -19.06
CA ASP A 210 -28.53 -23.01 -19.07
C ASP A 210 -29.33 -22.16 -18.07
N SER A 211 -28.71 -21.78 -16.96
CA SER A 211 -29.37 -20.94 -15.93
C SER A 211 -28.57 -19.65 -15.67
N MET A 212 -29.22 -18.52 -15.85
CA MET A 212 -28.65 -17.18 -15.56
C MET A 212 -28.92 -16.82 -14.10
N GLU A 213 -28.08 -17.35 -13.21
CA GLU A 213 -28.09 -17.00 -11.79
C GLU A 213 -27.40 -15.67 -11.53
N GLU A 214 -27.61 -15.06 -10.35
CA GLU A 214 -27.09 -13.73 -10.00
C GLU A 214 -25.57 -13.61 -10.22
N ASP A 215 -24.79 -14.59 -9.79
CA ASP A 215 -23.34 -14.57 -9.93
C ASP A 215 -22.89 -14.63 -11.40
N VAL A 216 -23.61 -15.40 -12.24
CA VAL A 216 -23.34 -15.49 -13.69
C VAL A 216 -23.68 -14.16 -14.37
N ILE A 217 -24.86 -13.59 -14.06
CA ILE A 217 -25.30 -12.31 -14.62
C ILE A 217 -24.28 -11.20 -14.28
N ARG A 218 -23.89 -11.14 -13.00
CA ARG A 218 -22.89 -10.17 -12.52
C ARG A 218 -21.55 -10.34 -13.25
N LEU A 219 -21.02 -11.55 -13.33
CA LEU A 219 -19.74 -11.79 -13.99
C LEU A 219 -19.79 -11.43 -15.50
N ARG A 220 -20.90 -11.70 -16.17
CA ARG A 220 -21.10 -11.30 -17.56
C ARG A 220 -21.12 -9.78 -17.73
N GLU A 221 -21.79 -9.07 -16.85
CA GLU A 221 -21.80 -7.61 -16.82
C GLU A 221 -20.40 -7.05 -16.57
N GLU A 222 -19.70 -7.56 -15.55
CA GLU A 222 -18.32 -7.17 -15.22
C GLU A 222 -17.39 -7.37 -16.43
N ILE A 223 -17.43 -8.52 -17.11
CA ILE A 223 -16.59 -8.78 -18.30
C ILE A 223 -16.96 -7.82 -19.45
N SER A 224 -18.23 -7.50 -19.64
CA SER A 224 -18.66 -6.51 -20.63
C SER A 224 -18.10 -5.12 -20.36
N GLU A 225 -18.07 -4.71 -19.07
CA GLU A 225 -17.43 -3.47 -18.64
C GLU A 225 -15.91 -3.50 -18.82
N GLN A 226 -15.27 -4.65 -18.57
CA GLN A 226 -13.83 -4.85 -18.83
C GLN A 226 -13.49 -4.67 -20.31
N ILE A 227 -14.30 -5.23 -21.21
CA ILE A 227 -14.14 -5.05 -22.68
C ILE A 227 -14.29 -3.57 -23.06
N ARG A 228 -15.25 -2.87 -22.47
CA ARG A 228 -15.45 -1.43 -22.69
C ARG A 228 -14.21 -0.64 -22.24
N ALA A 229 -13.69 -0.91 -21.05
CA ALA A 229 -12.50 -0.26 -20.52
C ALA A 229 -11.24 -0.50 -21.39
N LEU A 230 -11.07 -1.70 -21.94
CA LEU A 230 -9.96 -1.98 -22.89
C LEU A 230 -10.10 -1.19 -24.19
N ASN A 231 -11.32 -0.97 -24.71
CA ASN A 231 -11.54 -0.10 -25.86
C ASN A 231 -11.28 1.38 -25.52
N GLU A 232 -11.66 1.84 -24.33
CA GLU A 232 -11.33 3.18 -23.85
C GLU A 232 -9.81 3.37 -23.67
N LEU A 233 -9.09 2.34 -23.21
CA LEU A 233 -7.62 2.34 -23.15
C LEU A 233 -6.99 2.52 -24.55
N LYS A 234 -7.52 1.83 -25.57
CA LYS A 234 -7.08 2.01 -26.97
C LYS A 234 -7.30 3.43 -27.44
N GLN A 235 -8.47 4.00 -27.16
CA GLN A 235 -8.78 5.38 -27.53
C GLN A 235 -7.82 6.36 -26.85
N MET A 236 -7.60 6.23 -25.54
CA MET A 236 -6.67 7.07 -24.79
C MET A 236 -5.25 7.02 -25.39
N ALA A 237 -4.75 5.83 -25.70
CA ALA A 237 -3.44 5.67 -26.33
C ALA A 237 -3.37 6.30 -27.72
N ALA A 238 -4.41 6.13 -28.55
CA ALA A 238 -4.50 6.72 -29.88
C ALA A 238 -4.49 8.25 -29.84
N GLU A 239 -5.14 8.87 -28.86
CA GLU A 239 -5.10 10.33 -28.66
C GLU A 239 -3.70 10.84 -28.32
N HIS A 240 -2.87 10.00 -27.67
CA HIS A 240 -1.44 10.29 -27.44
C HIS A 240 -0.55 9.95 -28.64
N GLY A 241 -1.11 9.40 -29.74
CA GLY A 241 -0.39 9.05 -30.95
C GLY A 241 0.19 7.63 -31.00
N PHE A 242 -0.32 6.71 -30.16
CA PHE A 242 0.15 5.33 -30.07
C PHE A 242 -0.93 4.30 -30.43
N ASP A 243 -0.54 3.25 -31.14
CA ASP A 243 -1.38 2.09 -31.42
C ASP A 243 -1.10 0.95 -30.43
N ILE A 244 -1.85 0.93 -29.33
CA ILE A 244 -1.76 -0.08 -28.28
C ILE A 244 -2.56 -1.36 -28.60
N SER A 245 -3.15 -1.47 -29.78
CA SER A 245 -3.90 -2.65 -30.20
C SER A 245 -3.02 -3.90 -30.30
N LYS A 246 -1.71 -3.71 -30.55
CA LYS A 246 -0.71 -4.76 -30.77
C LYS A 246 0.30 -4.83 -29.62
N PRO A 247 1.01 -5.97 -29.49
CA PRO A 247 2.14 -6.10 -28.58
C PRO A 247 3.20 -5.01 -28.80
N ALA A 248 3.89 -4.63 -27.73
CA ALA A 248 5.00 -3.67 -27.80
C ALA A 248 6.16 -4.22 -28.65
N ASN A 249 6.69 -3.40 -29.55
CA ASN A 249 7.76 -3.79 -30.47
C ASN A 249 9.17 -3.62 -29.89
N ASN A 250 9.33 -2.75 -28.90
CA ASN A 250 10.61 -2.40 -28.28
C ASN A 250 10.41 -2.01 -26.82
N ALA A 251 11.49 -1.76 -26.11
CA ALA A 251 11.46 -1.39 -24.71
C ALA A 251 10.68 -0.09 -24.46
N LYS A 252 10.86 0.93 -25.28
CA LYS A 252 10.11 2.20 -25.14
C LYS A 252 8.60 1.98 -25.19
N GLU A 253 8.13 1.21 -26.17
CA GLU A 253 6.70 0.86 -26.26
C GLU A 253 6.26 0.02 -25.06
N ALA A 254 7.08 -0.96 -24.62
CA ALA A 254 6.72 -1.78 -23.46
C ALA A 254 6.51 -0.95 -22.18
N PHE A 255 7.42 -0.02 -21.89
CA PHE A 255 7.26 0.93 -20.78
C PHE A 255 6.03 1.81 -20.96
N GLN A 256 5.79 2.33 -22.16
CA GLN A 256 4.64 3.18 -22.45
C GLN A 256 3.31 2.43 -22.32
N TRP A 257 3.22 1.18 -22.81
CA TRP A 257 2.00 0.34 -22.72
C TRP A 257 1.67 0.00 -21.25
N VAL A 258 2.68 -0.37 -20.47
CA VAL A 258 2.52 -0.59 -19.02
C VAL A 258 2.03 0.69 -18.34
N TYR A 259 2.62 1.85 -18.66
CA TYR A 259 2.22 3.12 -18.11
C TYR A 259 0.79 3.52 -18.50
N PHE A 260 0.40 3.32 -19.76
CA PHE A 260 -0.98 3.61 -20.19
C PHE A 260 -2.01 2.76 -19.46
N GLY A 261 -1.73 1.47 -19.24
CA GLY A 261 -2.59 0.61 -18.42
C GLY A 261 -2.74 1.15 -17.00
N TYR A 262 -1.64 1.55 -16.39
CA TYR A 262 -1.62 2.16 -15.05
C TYR A 262 -2.32 3.52 -15.02
N LEU A 263 -2.04 4.40 -15.98
CA LEU A 263 -2.68 5.72 -16.10
C LEU A 263 -4.20 5.60 -16.26
N ALA A 264 -4.66 4.65 -17.04
CA ALA A 264 -6.09 4.38 -17.22
C ALA A 264 -6.75 4.02 -15.88
N ALA A 265 -6.11 3.19 -15.05
CA ALA A 265 -6.59 2.85 -13.72
C ALA A 265 -6.67 4.08 -12.79
N ILE A 266 -5.63 4.92 -12.80
CA ILE A 266 -5.59 6.18 -12.02
C ILE A 266 -6.68 7.16 -12.47
N LYS A 267 -6.99 7.24 -13.76
CA LYS A 267 -8.05 8.10 -14.30
C LYS A 267 -9.45 7.55 -13.98
N GLU A 268 -9.59 6.23 -13.90
CA GLU A 268 -10.89 5.59 -13.66
C GLU A 268 -11.34 5.68 -12.20
N GLN A 269 -10.42 5.52 -11.25
CA GLN A 269 -10.78 5.49 -9.84
C GLN A 269 -9.71 6.11 -8.93
N ASN A 270 -10.13 6.53 -7.74
CA ASN A 270 -9.26 7.10 -6.71
C ASN A 270 -9.05 6.13 -5.53
N GLY A 271 -8.68 4.90 -5.82
CA GLY A 271 -8.46 3.86 -4.83
C GLY A 271 -7.33 4.16 -3.85
N ALA A 272 -7.43 3.60 -2.67
CA ALA A 272 -6.33 3.59 -1.73
C ALA A 272 -5.34 2.50 -2.13
N ALA A 273 -4.13 2.91 -2.58
CA ALA A 273 -3.08 2.02 -3.06
C ALA A 273 -3.30 1.45 -4.47
N MET A 274 -2.95 2.27 -5.42
CA MET A 274 -2.89 1.91 -6.84
C MET A 274 -1.50 1.35 -7.16
N SER A 275 -1.26 0.09 -6.79
CA SER A 275 0.06 -0.53 -6.91
C SER A 275 0.38 -0.94 -8.35
N LEU A 276 1.66 -0.83 -8.73
CA LEU A 276 2.15 -1.19 -10.06
C LEU A 276 2.37 -2.70 -10.20
N GLY A 277 2.84 -3.35 -9.14
CA GLY A 277 3.07 -4.78 -9.08
C GLY A 277 4.54 -5.16 -9.18
N ARG A 278 4.95 -5.82 -10.25
CA ARG A 278 6.30 -6.30 -10.50
C ARG A 278 6.62 -6.17 -11.98
N VAL A 279 6.92 -4.95 -12.40
CA VAL A 279 7.15 -4.65 -13.82
C VAL A 279 8.62 -4.54 -14.19
N SER A 280 9.51 -4.27 -13.22
CA SER A 280 10.94 -4.02 -13.47
C SER A 280 11.64 -5.19 -14.18
N SER A 281 11.47 -6.42 -13.70
CA SER A 281 12.06 -7.61 -14.32
C SER A 281 11.44 -7.94 -15.70
N PHE A 282 10.14 -7.71 -15.86
CA PHE A 282 9.47 -7.85 -17.16
C PHE A 282 9.99 -6.86 -18.19
N LEU A 283 10.08 -5.59 -17.83
CA LEU A 283 10.57 -4.53 -18.72
C LEU A 283 12.06 -4.68 -19.03
N ASP A 284 12.84 -5.28 -18.14
CA ASP A 284 14.25 -5.58 -18.39
C ASP A 284 14.44 -6.52 -19.58
N ILE A 285 13.54 -7.49 -19.76
CA ILE A 285 13.60 -8.45 -20.89
C ILE A 285 13.58 -7.70 -22.23
N TYR A 286 12.74 -6.69 -22.35
CA TYR A 286 12.70 -5.84 -23.55
C TYR A 286 13.95 -4.97 -23.69
N SER A 287 14.42 -4.38 -22.57
CA SER A 287 15.62 -3.53 -22.60
C SER A 287 16.87 -4.34 -22.95
N GLN A 288 17.03 -5.55 -22.41
CA GLN A 288 18.16 -6.42 -22.75
C GLN A 288 18.15 -6.83 -24.22
N ARG A 289 16.99 -7.24 -24.74
CA ARG A 289 16.86 -7.55 -26.18
C ARG A 289 17.28 -6.39 -27.06
N ASP A 290 16.75 -5.20 -26.77
CA ASP A 290 17.03 -4.01 -27.60
C ASP A 290 18.51 -3.57 -27.48
N MET A 291 19.16 -3.79 -26.35
CA MET A 291 20.61 -3.59 -26.17
C MET A 291 21.43 -4.64 -26.95
N GLU A 292 21.03 -5.91 -26.92
CA GLU A 292 21.70 -6.97 -27.70
C GLU A 292 21.56 -6.74 -29.21
N GLU A 293 20.42 -6.19 -29.65
CA GLU A 293 20.19 -5.78 -31.03
C GLU A 293 20.94 -4.48 -31.40
N GLY A 294 21.58 -3.79 -30.45
CA GLY A 294 22.27 -2.52 -30.64
C GLY A 294 21.36 -1.33 -30.93
N THR A 295 20.08 -1.44 -30.62
CA THR A 295 19.07 -0.39 -30.79
C THR A 295 18.86 0.48 -29.54
N MET A 296 19.45 0.10 -28.41
CA MET A 296 19.38 0.82 -27.14
C MET A 296 20.75 0.82 -26.44
N THR A 297 21.09 1.93 -25.79
CA THR A 297 22.27 2.07 -24.91
C THR A 297 21.91 1.99 -23.42
N GLU A 298 22.90 1.82 -22.53
CA GLU A 298 22.68 1.87 -21.08
C GLU A 298 22.08 3.23 -20.64
N GLU A 299 22.50 4.33 -21.24
CA GLU A 299 21.95 5.67 -20.95
C GLU A 299 20.46 5.76 -21.33
N GLN A 300 20.08 5.24 -22.50
CA GLN A 300 18.69 5.20 -22.95
C GLN A 300 17.82 4.29 -22.08
N ALA A 301 18.38 3.16 -21.61
CA ALA A 301 17.68 2.27 -20.70
C ALA A 301 17.41 2.93 -19.33
N GLN A 302 18.39 3.67 -18.79
CA GLN A 302 18.22 4.45 -17.55
C GLN A 302 17.22 5.60 -17.76
N GLU A 303 17.30 6.32 -18.89
CA GLU A 303 16.37 7.41 -19.24
C GLU A 303 14.92 6.92 -19.28
N LEU A 304 14.64 5.75 -19.85
CA LEU A 304 13.30 5.16 -19.85
C LEU A 304 12.79 4.90 -18.43
N VAL A 305 13.63 4.33 -17.56
CA VAL A 305 13.26 4.08 -16.16
C VAL A 305 13.05 5.38 -15.40
N ASP A 306 13.91 6.37 -15.58
CA ASP A 306 13.80 7.67 -14.93
C ASP A 306 12.49 8.38 -15.33
N HIS A 307 12.17 8.41 -16.63
CA HIS A 307 10.94 9.04 -17.12
C HIS A 307 9.69 8.28 -16.68
N PHE A 308 9.73 6.96 -16.66
CA PHE A 308 8.64 6.12 -16.14
C PHE A 308 8.37 6.42 -14.67
N VAL A 309 9.41 6.42 -13.84
CA VAL A 309 9.30 6.72 -12.40
C VAL A 309 8.87 8.18 -12.17
N MET A 310 9.36 9.12 -12.98
CA MET A 310 8.93 10.52 -12.93
C MET A 310 7.42 10.64 -13.14
N LYS A 311 6.85 9.90 -14.11
CA LYS A 311 5.40 9.87 -14.34
C LYS A 311 4.63 9.33 -13.12
N LEU A 312 5.13 8.29 -12.48
CA LEU A 312 4.52 7.76 -11.25
C LEU A 312 4.52 8.77 -10.09
N ARG A 313 5.51 9.66 -10.03
CA ARG A 313 5.63 10.69 -8.98
C ARG A 313 4.69 11.88 -9.16
N ILE A 314 4.24 12.15 -10.39
CA ILE A 314 3.42 13.34 -10.68
C ILE A 314 1.92 13.07 -10.80
N VAL A 315 1.50 11.79 -10.87
CA VAL A 315 0.08 11.42 -10.78
C VAL A 315 -0.35 11.43 -9.32
N LYS A 316 -1.43 12.17 -9.01
CA LYS A 316 -1.90 12.35 -7.63
C LYS A 316 -3.42 12.46 -7.61
N PHE A 317 -4.03 12.13 -6.47
CA PHE A 317 -5.47 12.27 -6.27
C PHE A 317 -5.86 13.59 -5.62
N LEU A 318 -7.10 14.00 -5.81
CA LEU A 318 -7.71 15.07 -5.03
C LEU A 318 -8.30 14.48 -3.74
N ARG A 319 -7.83 14.91 -2.58
CA ARG A 319 -8.22 14.42 -1.26
C ARG A 319 -8.56 15.57 -0.32
N THR A 320 -9.43 15.30 0.67
CA THR A 320 -9.69 16.27 1.73
C THR A 320 -8.48 16.43 2.67
N PRO A 321 -8.31 17.57 3.36
CA PRO A 321 -7.28 17.75 4.37
C PRO A 321 -7.32 16.68 5.47
N ASP A 322 -8.50 16.27 5.94
CA ASP A 322 -8.65 15.21 6.94
C ASP A 322 -8.12 13.86 6.43
N TYR A 323 -8.35 13.55 5.14
CA TYR A 323 -7.79 12.36 4.52
C TYR A 323 -6.26 12.46 4.42
N ASN A 324 -5.74 13.64 4.06
CA ASN A 324 -4.32 13.89 3.99
C ASN A 324 -3.64 13.78 5.36
N GLU A 325 -4.29 14.20 6.44
CA GLU A 325 -3.81 13.97 7.80
C GLU A 325 -3.77 12.47 8.15
N LEU A 326 -4.82 11.73 7.80
CA LEU A 326 -4.91 10.29 8.07
C LEU A 326 -3.83 9.47 7.33
N PHE A 327 -3.47 9.87 6.12
CA PHE A 327 -2.62 9.12 5.20
C PHE A 327 -1.35 9.86 4.74
N SER A 328 -1.06 11.03 5.30
CA SER A 328 0.11 11.88 5.00
C SER A 328 0.20 12.32 3.55
N GLY A 329 -0.89 12.83 3.02
CA GLY A 329 -0.95 13.43 1.70
C GLY A 329 -1.97 12.79 0.75
N ASP A 330 -1.81 13.11 -0.52
CA ASP A 330 -2.67 12.71 -1.64
C ASP A 330 -1.99 11.73 -2.64
N PRO A 331 -1.08 10.84 -2.20
CA PRO A 331 -0.39 9.93 -3.10
C PRO A 331 -1.32 8.87 -3.66
N THR A 332 -0.90 8.24 -4.76
CA THR A 332 -1.55 7.04 -5.31
C THR A 332 -1.14 5.77 -4.56
N TRP A 333 -0.09 5.83 -3.74
CA TRP A 333 0.59 4.69 -3.11
C TRP A 333 0.96 3.61 -4.11
N VAL A 334 1.57 4.04 -5.19
CA VAL A 334 2.14 3.14 -6.19
C VAL A 334 3.31 2.37 -5.58
N THR A 335 3.24 1.05 -5.66
CA THR A 335 4.27 0.14 -5.15
C THR A 335 4.81 -0.72 -6.29
N GLU A 336 6.13 -0.81 -6.39
CA GLU A 336 6.85 -1.70 -7.30
C GLU A 336 7.68 -2.71 -6.50
N SER A 337 7.50 -3.99 -6.79
CA SER A 337 8.22 -5.09 -6.15
C SER A 337 9.44 -5.48 -6.97
N ILE A 338 10.61 -5.50 -6.34
CA ILE A 338 11.92 -5.65 -7.00
C ILE A 338 12.67 -6.84 -6.40
N GLY A 339 13.40 -7.58 -7.22
CA GLY A 339 14.25 -8.68 -6.77
C GLY A 339 13.46 -9.95 -6.45
N GLY A 340 13.82 -10.63 -5.38
CA GLY A 340 13.27 -11.94 -5.02
C GLY A 340 13.91 -13.10 -5.78
N MET A 341 13.37 -14.29 -5.53
CA MET A 341 13.84 -15.56 -6.12
C MET A 341 12.71 -16.23 -6.89
N SER A 342 13.05 -17.07 -7.85
CA SER A 342 12.11 -17.99 -8.49
C SER A 342 11.78 -19.17 -7.58
N VAL A 343 10.71 -19.89 -7.90
CA VAL A 343 10.39 -21.16 -7.21
C VAL A 343 11.44 -22.25 -7.48
N THR A 344 12.25 -22.09 -8.53
CA THR A 344 13.36 -22.99 -8.86
C THR A 344 14.68 -22.60 -8.17
N GLY A 345 14.69 -21.46 -7.45
CA GLY A 345 15.86 -20.99 -6.69
C GLY A 345 16.80 -20.07 -7.46
N GLU A 346 16.43 -19.62 -8.65
CA GLU A 346 17.18 -18.62 -9.41
C GLU A 346 16.79 -17.21 -8.96
N THR A 347 17.75 -16.26 -9.02
CA THR A 347 17.40 -14.86 -8.69
C THR A 347 16.55 -14.21 -9.76
N ARG A 348 15.60 -13.36 -9.31
CA ARG A 348 14.81 -12.48 -10.17
C ARG A 348 15.39 -11.06 -10.28
N VAL A 349 16.57 -10.83 -9.73
CA VAL A 349 17.29 -9.57 -9.87
C VAL A 349 17.75 -9.41 -11.32
N THR A 350 17.49 -8.25 -11.90
CA THR A 350 17.89 -7.86 -13.26
C THR A 350 18.60 -6.50 -13.21
N LYS A 351 19.15 -6.03 -14.32
CA LYS A 351 19.69 -4.66 -14.40
C LYS A 351 18.64 -3.60 -14.07
N ASN A 352 17.38 -3.79 -14.46
CA ASN A 352 16.30 -2.87 -14.08
C ASN A 352 16.02 -2.85 -12.57
N SER A 353 16.32 -3.93 -11.84
CA SER A 353 16.26 -3.88 -10.38
C SER A 353 17.15 -2.78 -9.80
N PHE A 354 18.36 -2.64 -10.33
CA PHE A 354 19.28 -1.56 -9.96
C PHE A 354 18.81 -0.19 -10.53
N ARG A 355 18.39 -0.13 -11.79
CA ARG A 355 17.97 1.14 -12.42
C ARG A 355 16.78 1.78 -11.73
N PHE A 356 15.80 0.99 -11.29
CA PHE A 356 14.65 1.51 -10.51
C PHE A 356 15.10 2.09 -9.17
N LEU A 357 16.00 1.42 -8.44
CA LEU A 357 16.58 1.97 -7.21
C LEU A 357 17.43 3.23 -7.50
N HIS A 358 18.13 3.26 -8.64
CA HIS A 358 18.97 4.38 -9.02
C HIS A 358 18.21 5.67 -9.34
N THR A 359 16.92 5.59 -9.62
CA THR A 359 16.05 6.78 -9.75
C THR A 359 16.03 7.64 -8.48
N LEU A 360 16.32 7.05 -7.32
CA LEU A 360 16.45 7.79 -6.06
C LEU A 360 17.68 8.70 -6.02
N TYR A 361 18.64 8.50 -6.92
CA TYR A 361 19.77 9.40 -7.14
C TYR A 361 19.50 10.34 -8.31
N ASN A 362 19.06 9.83 -9.45
CA ASN A 362 18.83 10.63 -10.66
C ASN A 362 17.70 11.67 -10.49
N LEU A 363 16.65 11.33 -9.74
CA LEU A 363 15.49 12.19 -9.45
C LEU A 363 15.41 12.59 -7.96
N GLY A 364 16.40 12.18 -7.16
CA GLY A 364 16.40 12.37 -5.71
C GLY A 364 15.43 11.47 -4.94
N PRO A 365 15.61 11.39 -3.61
CA PRO A 365 14.75 10.62 -2.71
C PRO A 365 13.28 10.99 -2.85
N ALA A 366 12.39 10.01 -2.78
CA ALA A 366 10.96 10.22 -2.84
C ALA A 366 10.19 9.05 -2.20
N PRO A 367 9.00 9.30 -1.66
CA PRO A 367 8.14 8.24 -1.14
C PRO A 367 7.53 7.36 -2.23
N GLU A 368 7.42 7.85 -3.46
CA GLU A 368 6.80 7.15 -4.59
C GLU A 368 7.73 7.06 -5.81
N PRO A 369 7.65 5.92 -6.53
CA PRO A 369 6.99 4.68 -6.15
C PRO A 369 7.57 4.10 -4.86
N ASN A 370 6.75 3.42 -4.05
CA ASN A 370 7.22 2.66 -2.89
C ASN A 370 8.00 1.43 -3.41
N LEU A 371 9.31 1.57 -3.50
CA LEU A 371 10.21 0.52 -4.00
C LEU A 371 10.41 -0.53 -2.92
N THR A 372 9.85 -1.71 -3.14
CA THR A 372 9.85 -2.82 -2.20
C THR A 372 10.78 -3.92 -2.69
N VAL A 373 11.86 -4.15 -1.97
CA VAL A 373 12.79 -5.24 -2.26
C VAL A 373 12.29 -6.52 -1.64
N LEU A 374 12.03 -7.52 -2.47
CA LEU A 374 11.68 -8.86 -2.04
C LEU A 374 12.98 -9.57 -1.64
N TRP A 375 13.22 -9.62 -0.32
CA TRP A 375 14.49 -10.04 0.26
C TRP A 375 14.59 -11.54 0.44
N SER A 376 15.73 -12.11 0.03
CA SER A 376 16.17 -13.46 0.36
C SER A 376 17.65 -13.41 0.70
N GLU A 377 18.09 -14.24 1.63
CA GLU A 377 19.51 -14.42 1.92
C GLU A 377 20.31 -14.83 0.65
N LYS A 378 19.65 -15.50 -0.29
CA LYS A 378 20.23 -16.00 -1.55
C LYS A 378 20.30 -14.95 -2.66
N LEU A 379 19.88 -13.73 -2.45
CA LEU A 379 20.03 -12.64 -3.43
C LEU A 379 21.52 -12.39 -3.75
N PRO A 380 21.85 -11.94 -4.97
CA PRO A 380 23.23 -11.58 -5.32
C PRO A 380 23.82 -10.56 -4.35
N GLU A 381 25.05 -10.80 -3.90
CA GLU A 381 25.74 -9.96 -2.91
C GLU A 381 25.86 -8.50 -3.36
N GLY A 382 26.17 -8.24 -4.65
CA GLY A 382 26.21 -6.89 -5.20
C GLY A 382 24.88 -6.16 -5.07
N PHE A 383 23.78 -6.86 -5.30
CA PHE A 383 22.44 -6.27 -5.16
C PHE A 383 22.09 -6.00 -3.69
N LYS A 384 22.37 -6.94 -2.78
CA LYS A 384 22.15 -6.75 -1.33
C LYS A 384 22.91 -5.53 -0.81
N LYS A 385 24.18 -5.37 -1.17
CA LYS A 385 25.00 -4.22 -0.79
C LYS A 385 24.49 -2.91 -1.39
N TYR A 386 24.05 -2.93 -2.64
CA TYR A 386 23.46 -1.75 -3.27
C TYR A 386 22.14 -1.34 -2.59
N CYS A 387 21.27 -2.27 -2.25
CA CYS A 387 20.07 -1.99 -1.47
C CYS A 387 20.40 -1.35 -0.11
N ALA A 388 21.39 -1.90 0.61
CA ALA A 388 21.85 -1.36 1.88
C ALA A 388 22.37 0.09 1.73
N LYS A 389 23.18 0.36 0.68
CA LYS A 389 23.66 1.71 0.34
C LYS A 389 22.47 2.67 0.12
N VAL A 390 21.52 2.29 -0.71
CA VAL A 390 20.33 3.11 -1.01
C VAL A 390 19.51 3.40 0.27
N SER A 391 19.33 2.42 1.14
CA SER A 391 18.64 2.63 2.44
C SER A 391 19.38 3.59 3.35
N ILE A 392 20.71 3.44 3.46
CA ILE A 392 21.53 4.32 4.32
C ILE A 392 21.50 5.76 3.83
N GLU A 393 21.53 5.96 2.52
CA GLU A 393 21.64 7.29 1.92
C GLU A 393 20.27 7.99 1.70
N THR A 394 19.18 7.24 1.50
CA THR A 394 17.91 7.81 1.06
C THR A 394 16.71 7.51 1.96
N SER A 395 16.77 6.46 2.77
CA SER A 395 15.62 5.95 3.57
C SER A 395 14.31 5.78 2.75
N SER A 396 14.43 5.49 1.44
CA SER A 396 13.30 5.52 0.49
C SER A 396 12.79 4.15 0.05
N ILE A 397 13.41 3.06 0.49
CA ILE A 397 13.02 1.69 0.11
C ILE A 397 12.65 0.87 1.34
N GLN A 398 11.88 -0.21 1.11
CA GLN A 398 11.52 -1.18 2.13
C GLN A 398 11.86 -2.60 1.69
N TYR A 399 11.77 -3.53 2.63
CA TYR A 399 12.11 -4.92 2.42
C TYR A 399 10.98 -5.83 2.90
N GLU A 400 10.72 -6.89 2.14
CA GLU A 400 9.79 -7.95 2.51
C GLU A 400 10.40 -9.33 2.29
N ASN A 401 10.09 -10.26 3.16
CA ASN A 401 10.68 -11.60 3.20
C ASN A 401 10.14 -12.48 2.07
N ASP A 402 10.88 -12.56 0.98
CA ASP A 402 10.51 -13.41 -0.16
C ASP A 402 10.49 -14.91 0.20
N ASP A 403 11.41 -15.35 1.06
CA ASP A 403 11.48 -16.76 1.47
C ASP A 403 10.27 -17.18 2.32
N LEU A 404 9.64 -16.24 3.02
CA LEU A 404 8.39 -16.44 3.76
C LEU A 404 7.15 -16.41 2.84
N MET A 405 7.15 -15.51 1.85
CA MET A 405 5.98 -15.26 0.98
C MET A 405 5.93 -16.17 -0.25
N ARG A 406 7.09 -16.45 -0.88
CA ARG A 406 7.16 -17.26 -2.11
C ARG A 406 6.51 -18.64 -2.00
N PRO A 407 6.62 -19.40 -0.89
CA PRO A 407 5.90 -20.66 -0.74
C PRO A 407 4.37 -20.55 -0.82
N ILE A 408 3.81 -19.39 -0.49
CA ILE A 408 2.36 -19.11 -0.48
C ILE A 408 1.89 -18.57 -1.84
N TYR A 409 2.64 -17.63 -2.40
CA TYR A 409 2.19 -16.85 -3.56
C TYR A 409 2.84 -17.29 -4.89
N GLY A 410 3.85 -18.17 -4.86
CA GLY A 410 4.71 -18.40 -6.03
C GLY A 410 5.72 -17.28 -6.20
N ASP A 411 6.28 -17.13 -7.38
CA ASP A 411 7.31 -16.13 -7.68
C ASP A 411 6.82 -14.94 -8.55
N ASP A 412 5.52 -14.93 -8.91
CA ASP A 412 4.89 -13.80 -9.61
C ASP A 412 3.81 -13.15 -8.73
N TYR A 413 4.25 -12.60 -7.63
CA TYR A 413 3.43 -11.78 -6.75
C TYR A 413 4.01 -10.36 -6.66
N GLY A 414 3.15 -9.43 -6.30
CA GLY A 414 3.50 -8.04 -6.01
C GLY A 414 2.96 -7.63 -4.66
N ILE A 415 3.43 -6.49 -4.18
CA ILE A 415 2.98 -5.90 -2.92
C ILE A 415 1.96 -4.81 -3.23
N ALA A 416 0.77 -4.96 -2.67
CA ALA A 416 -0.25 -3.92 -2.72
C ALA A 416 -0.08 -2.95 -1.57
N CYS A 417 0.00 -1.65 -1.86
CA CYS A 417 0.15 -0.59 -0.88
C CYS A 417 1.48 -0.70 -0.12
N CYS A 418 1.39 -1.22 1.08
CA CYS A 418 2.44 -1.18 2.08
C CYS A 418 3.12 -2.54 2.22
N VAL A 419 2.34 -3.59 2.52
CA VAL A 419 2.87 -4.89 2.98
C VAL A 419 2.03 -6.11 2.54
N SER A 420 1.03 -5.93 1.69
CA SER A 420 0.10 -7.00 1.32
C SER A 420 0.54 -7.72 0.05
N ALA A 421 1.00 -8.96 0.16
CA ALA A 421 1.34 -9.77 -0.98
C ALA A 421 0.11 -10.31 -1.72
N MET A 422 0.13 -10.33 -3.05
CA MET A 422 -0.89 -10.98 -3.88
C MET A 422 -0.35 -11.41 -5.24
N LYS A 423 -0.90 -12.51 -5.77
CA LYS A 423 -0.57 -13.00 -7.12
C LYS A 423 -1.09 -12.01 -8.16
N ILE A 424 -0.20 -11.47 -8.98
CA ILE A 424 -0.54 -10.44 -9.96
C ILE A 424 -1.48 -11.00 -11.03
N GLY A 425 -2.59 -10.29 -11.28
CA GLY A 425 -3.60 -10.70 -12.26
C GLY A 425 -4.43 -11.93 -11.87
N LYS A 426 -4.24 -12.51 -10.69
CA LYS A 426 -4.94 -13.72 -10.19
C LYS A 426 -5.63 -13.53 -8.84
N GLN A 427 -5.28 -12.47 -8.13
CA GLN A 427 -5.87 -12.09 -6.84
C GLN A 427 -6.26 -10.63 -6.84
N MET A 428 -7.31 -10.31 -6.10
CA MET A 428 -7.63 -8.94 -5.70
C MET A 428 -7.95 -8.90 -4.22
N GLN A 429 -7.77 -7.76 -3.59
CA GLN A 429 -8.05 -7.59 -2.17
C GLN A 429 -9.17 -6.59 -1.95
N PHE A 430 -10.16 -7.00 -1.17
CA PHE A 430 -11.11 -6.09 -0.57
C PHE A 430 -10.42 -5.34 0.57
N PHE A 431 -10.11 -4.06 0.34
CA PHE A 431 -9.37 -3.25 1.29
C PHE A 431 -10.15 -3.07 2.59
N GLY A 432 -9.50 -3.37 3.69
CA GLY A 432 -10.05 -3.19 5.04
C GLY A 432 -9.57 -1.91 5.70
N ALA A 433 -10.21 -1.62 6.80
CA ALA A 433 -9.82 -0.60 7.77
C ALA A 433 -8.88 -1.19 8.83
N ARG A 434 -8.91 -0.63 10.04
CA ARG A 434 -8.27 -1.21 11.22
C ARG A 434 -9.24 -1.25 12.38
N ALA A 435 -9.25 -2.38 13.07
CA ALA A 435 -9.88 -2.53 14.37
C ALA A 435 -8.87 -2.14 15.47
N ASN A 436 -9.28 -1.26 16.38
CA ASN A 436 -8.44 -0.76 17.47
C ASN A 436 -8.55 -1.66 18.69
N LEU A 437 -7.59 -2.57 18.89
CA LEU A 437 -7.60 -3.54 19.99
C LEU A 437 -7.38 -2.86 21.36
N ALA A 438 -6.61 -1.79 21.43
CA ALA A 438 -6.41 -1.04 22.67
C ALA A 438 -7.72 -0.40 23.15
N LYS A 439 -8.52 0.13 22.21
CA LYS A 439 -9.84 0.70 22.52
C LYS A 439 -10.84 -0.39 22.89
N ALA A 440 -10.79 -1.54 22.22
CA ALA A 440 -11.61 -2.71 22.58
C ALA A 440 -11.33 -3.20 24.00
N LEU A 441 -10.07 -3.16 24.46
CA LEU A 441 -9.69 -3.46 25.84
C LEU A 441 -10.31 -2.46 26.83
N LEU A 442 -10.30 -1.16 26.51
CA LEU A 442 -10.96 -0.14 27.34
C LEU A 442 -12.48 -0.33 27.38
N TYR A 443 -13.11 -0.74 26.29
CA TYR A 443 -14.52 -1.10 26.28
C TYR A 443 -14.80 -2.32 27.16
N ALA A 444 -13.93 -3.31 27.13
CA ALA A 444 -14.03 -4.48 28.01
C ALA A 444 -14.01 -4.09 29.51
N ILE A 445 -13.15 -3.16 29.88
CA ILE A 445 -13.07 -2.64 31.25
C ILE A 445 -14.32 -1.83 31.62
N ASN A 446 -14.86 -1.05 30.68
CA ASN A 446 -15.95 -0.09 30.89
C ASN A 446 -17.35 -0.62 30.51
N GLY A 447 -17.54 -1.93 30.38
CA GLY A 447 -18.85 -2.51 30.08
C GLY A 447 -19.42 -2.14 28.72
N GLY A 448 -18.57 -1.97 27.69
CA GLY A 448 -18.94 -1.62 26.33
C GLY A 448 -19.09 -0.12 26.06
N LYS A 449 -18.82 0.73 27.06
CA LYS A 449 -18.88 2.18 26.89
C LYS A 449 -17.57 2.73 26.35
N ASP A 450 -17.69 3.70 25.45
CA ASP A 450 -16.57 4.48 24.93
C ASP A 450 -15.97 5.33 26.06
N GLU A 451 -14.70 5.18 26.31
CA GLU A 451 -13.99 5.79 27.45
C GLU A 451 -13.87 7.32 27.33
N LYS A 452 -14.01 7.88 26.13
CA LYS A 452 -13.91 9.32 25.90
C LYS A 452 -15.28 10.01 25.95
N SER A 453 -16.27 9.43 25.32
CA SER A 453 -17.62 10.02 25.24
C SER A 453 -18.59 9.52 26.32
N GLY A 454 -18.33 8.37 26.90
CA GLY A 454 -19.22 7.70 27.84
C GLY A 454 -20.45 7.05 27.18
N VAL A 455 -20.51 7.05 25.84
CA VAL A 455 -21.63 6.47 25.09
C VAL A 455 -21.47 4.96 24.98
N GLN A 456 -22.58 4.22 25.07
CA GLN A 456 -22.58 2.79 24.80
C GLN A 456 -22.34 2.55 23.31
N VAL A 457 -21.24 1.90 22.96
CA VAL A 457 -20.86 1.58 21.57
C VAL A 457 -20.74 0.06 21.39
N GLY A 458 -20.07 -0.62 22.31
CA GLY A 458 -19.97 -2.08 22.35
C GLY A 458 -21.16 -2.73 23.05
N PRO A 459 -21.20 -4.08 23.11
CA PRO A 459 -22.21 -4.80 23.88
C PRO A 459 -22.25 -4.35 25.34
N GLU A 460 -23.43 -4.25 25.88
CA GLU A 460 -23.62 -3.88 27.29
C GLU A 460 -23.40 -5.09 28.19
N PHE A 461 -22.53 -4.93 29.18
CA PHE A 461 -22.31 -5.89 30.28
C PHE A 461 -21.78 -5.15 31.51
N PRO A 462 -21.78 -5.77 32.71
CA PRO A 462 -21.26 -5.13 33.90
C PRO A 462 -19.80 -4.71 33.73
N ALA A 463 -19.51 -3.43 33.96
CA ALA A 463 -18.16 -2.91 34.00
C ALA A 463 -17.34 -3.55 35.13
N ILE A 464 -16.02 -3.61 34.95
CA ILE A 464 -15.12 -4.05 36.02
C ILE A 464 -15.07 -2.93 37.06
N THR A 465 -15.45 -3.25 38.31
CA THR A 465 -15.54 -2.27 39.41
C THR A 465 -14.47 -2.43 40.47
N GLY A 466 -13.63 -3.47 40.40
CA GLY A 466 -12.55 -3.72 41.36
C GLY A 466 -11.58 -2.54 41.50
N GLU A 467 -10.96 -2.41 42.68
CA GLU A 467 -9.91 -1.40 42.90
C GLU A 467 -8.64 -1.68 42.14
N VAL A 468 -8.41 -2.95 41.81
CA VAL A 468 -7.29 -3.44 40.99
C VAL A 468 -7.87 -4.26 39.86
N LEU A 469 -7.28 -4.15 38.66
CA LEU A 469 -7.65 -4.98 37.50
C LEU A 469 -7.04 -6.37 37.65
N GLU A 470 -7.90 -7.39 37.71
CA GLU A 470 -7.48 -8.79 37.72
C GLU A 470 -7.40 -9.35 36.28
N TYR A 471 -6.27 -9.98 35.95
CA TYR A 471 -5.97 -10.43 34.58
C TYR A 471 -7.04 -11.34 33.98
N GLU A 472 -7.47 -12.37 34.75
CA GLU A 472 -8.48 -13.32 34.27
C GLU A 472 -9.88 -12.66 34.13
N GLU A 473 -10.23 -11.72 34.99
CA GLU A 473 -11.47 -10.96 34.85
C GLU A 473 -11.45 -10.10 33.61
N VAL A 474 -10.34 -9.37 33.34
CA VAL A 474 -10.17 -8.55 32.14
C VAL A 474 -10.27 -9.43 30.90
N LEU A 475 -9.58 -10.57 30.83
CA LEU A 475 -9.66 -11.47 29.68
C LEU A 475 -11.07 -12.03 29.47
N SER A 476 -11.81 -12.33 30.55
CA SER A 476 -13.20 -12.81 30.45
C SER A 476 -14.15 -11.82 29.80
N ARG A 477 -13.84 -10.53 29.85
CA ARG A 477 -14.58 -9.43 29.18
C ARG A 477 -13.99 -9.07 27.83
N PHE A 478 -12.68 -9.14 27.69
CA PHE A 478 -11.98 -8.72 26.47
C PHE A 478 -12.22 -9.69 25.30
N LYS A 479 -12.23 -11.01 25.55
CA LYS A 479 -12.50 -12.00 24.49
C LYS A 479 -13.88 -11.80 23.82
N PRO A 480 -15.00 -11.73 24.56
CA PRO A 480 -16.30 -11.43 23.96
C PRO A 480 -16.35 -10.06 23.25
N MET A 481 -15.61 -9.06 23.75
CA MET A 481 -15.51 -7.75 23.10
C MET A 481 -14.80 -7.85 21.75
N MET A 482 -13.71 -8.62 21.65
CA MET A 482 -13.04 -8.88 20.38
C MET A 482 -13.92 -9.68 19.41
N GLU A 483 -14.71 -10.65 19.88
CA GLU A 483 -15.65 -11.40 19.04
C GLU A 483 -16.75 -10.49 18.45
N TRP A 484 -17.30 -9.60 19.26
CA TRP A 484 -18.22 -8.58 18.78
C TRP A 484 -17.57 -7.68 17.73
N LEU A 485 -16.35 -7.18 18.01
CA LEU A 485 -15.62 -6.30 17.10
C LEU A 485 -15.33 -7.00 15.78
N ALA A 486 -14.90 -8.26 15.79
CA ALA A 486 -14.63 -9.05 14.59
C ALA A 486 -15.88 -9.21 13.72
N LYS A 487 -17.04 -9.49 14.33
CA LYS A 487 -18.34 -9.59 13.65
C LYS A 487 -18.75 -8.25 13.01
N LEU A 488 -18.71 -7.18 13.80
CA LEU A 488 -19.10 -5.86 13.34
C LEU A 488 -18.18 -5.39 12.20
N TYR A 489 -16.87 -5.62 12.34
CA TYR A 489 -15.87 -5.26 11.35
C TYR A 489 -16.11 -5.97 10.02
N MET A 490 -16.28 -7.30 10.02
CA MET A 490 -16.57 -8.07 8.81
C MET A 490 -17.87 -7.61 8.14
N ASN A 491 -18.93 -7.38 8.91
CA ASN A 491 -20.22 -6.92 8.37
C ASN A 491 -20.11 -5.53 7.75
N THR A 492 -19.33 -4.63 8.37
CA THR A 492 -19.08 -3.28 7.84
C THR A 492 -18.34 -3.35 6.50
N LEU A 493 -17.29 -4.18 6.41
CA LEU A 493 -16.56 -4.38 5.16
C LEU A 493 -17.42 -5.02 4.07
N ASN A 494 -18.30 -5.96 4.40
CA ASN A 494 -19.23 -6.56 3.44
C ASN A 494 -20.13 -5.51 2.80
N VAL A 495 -20.69 -4.59 3.57
CA VAL A 495 -21.49 -3.47 3.06
C VAL A 495 -20.66 -2.60 2.09
N ILE A 496 -19.47 -2.22 2.51
CA ILE A 496 -18.59 -1.34 1.71
C ILE A 496 -18.27 -1.99 0.36
N HIS A 497 -17.82 -3.24 0.35
CA HIS A 497 -17.36 -3.89 -0.88
C HIS A 497 -18.49 -4.30 -1.80
N TYR A 498 -19.65 -4.61 -1.27
CA TYR A 498 -20.87 -4.75 -2.09
C TYR A 498 -21.18 -3.45 -2.84
N MET A 499 -21.09 -2.31 -2.16
CA MET A 499 -21.38 -1.02 -2.77
C MET A 499 -20.31 -0.56 -3.75
N HIS A 500 -19.03 -0.96 -3.56
CA HIS A 500 -17.98 -0.76 -4.57
C HIS A 500 -18.30 -1.49 -5.86
N ASP A 501 -18.59 -2.78 -5.81
CA ASP A 501 -18.93 -3.57 -7.00
C ASP A 501 -20.15 -2.99 -7.72
N LYS A 502 -21.11 -2.43 -6.97
CA LYS A 502 -22.36 -1.91 -7.54
C LYS A 502 -22.23 -0.52 -8.18
N TYR A 503 -21.41 0.37 -7.62
CA TYR A 503 -21.39 1.79 -8.01
C TYR A 503 -20.04 2.31 -8.48
N SER A 504 -18.96 1.59 -8.22
CA SER A 504 -17.59 2.03 -8.51
C SER A 504 -16.67 0.84 -8.83
N TYR A 505 -17.11 -0.04 -9.75
CA TYR A 505 -16.37 -1.22 -10.19
C TYR A 505 -15.11 -0.82 -10.98
N GLU A 506 -13.99 -1.46 -10.69
CA GLU A 506 -12.67 -1.17 -11.25
C GLU A 506 -12.46 -1.89 -12.59
N ARG A 507 -13.06 -1.36 -13.65
CA ARG A 507 -13.18 -2.01 -14.96
C ARG A 507 -11.85 -2.35 -15.60
N ILE A 508 -10.92 -1.39 -15.65
CA ILE A 508 -9.63 -1.59 -16.35
C ILE A 508 -8.68 -2.47 -15.54
N GLU A 509 -8.60 -2.31 -14.22
CA GLU A 509 -7.76 -3.19 -13.41
C GLU A 509 -8.24 -4.63 -13.49
N MET A 510 -9.55 -4.86 -13.41
CA MET A 510 -10.15 -6.19 -13.51
C MET A 510 -10.10 -6.77 -14.93
N ALA A 511 -10.05 -5.94 -15.98
CA ALA A 511 -9.78 -6.40 -17.35
C ALA A 511 -8.40 -7.05 -17.50
N LEU A 512 -7.46 -6.67 -16.64
CA LEU A 512 -6.09 -7.18 -16.61
C LEU A 512 -5.91 -8.35 -15.61
N HIS A 513 -7.01 -8.98 -15.19
CA HIS A 513 -7.03 -10.18 -14.36
C HIS A 513 -7.57 -11.39 -15.13
N ASP A 514 -7.28 -12.56 -14.61
CA ASP A 514 -7.95 -13.80 -15.02
C ASP A 514 -9.46 -13.70 -14.73
N ARG A 515 -10.27 -14.53 -15.39
CA ARG A 515 -11.72 -14.55 -15.15
C ARG A 515 -12.04 -14.95 -13.71
N ASP A 516 -11.44 -16.05 -13.28
CA ASP A 516 -11.67 -16.62 -11.95
C ASP A 516 -10.52 -16.24 -11.04
N ILE A 517 -10.78 -15.28 -10.14
CA ILE A 517 -9.78 -14.71 -9.25
C ILE A 517 -10.04 -15.10 -7.79
N LEU A 518 -8.96 -15.23 -7.03
CA LEU A 518 -9.04 -15.32 -5.58
C LEU A 518 -9.30 -13.91 -5.00
N ARG A 519 -10.36 -13.76 -4.23
CA ARG A 519 -10.64 -12.55 -3.46
C ARG A 519 -10.21 -12.72 -2.01
N THR A 520 -9.50 -11.74 -1.48
CA THR A 520 -9.19 -11.66 -0.05
C THR A 520 -9.90 -10.47 0.58
N MET A 521 -10.18 -10.56 1.89
CA MET A 521 -10.76 -9.47 2.67
C MET A 521 -9.75 -9.06 3.73
N ALA A 522 -9.18 -7.88 3.59
CA ALA A 522 -8.17 -7.36 4.52
C ALA A 522 -8.81 -6.87 5.81
N CYS A 523 -8.44 -7.47 6.94
CA CYS A 523 -8.90 -7.12 8.28
C CYS A 523 -7.70 -6.69 9.13
N GLY A 524 -7.39 -5.39 9.18
CA GLY A 524 -6.23 -4.90 9.94
C GLY A 524 -6.52 -4.68 11.41
N ILE A 525 -5.48 -4.80 12.24
CA ILE A 525 -5.47 -4.42 13.64
C ILE A 525 -4.53 -3.25 13.90
N ALA A 526 -4.92 -2.37 14.82
CA ALA A 526 -4.12 -1.27 15.34
C ALA A 526 -4.01 -1.38 16.85
N GLY A 527 -2.94 -0.85 17.42
CA GLY A 527 -2.71 -0.83 18.86
C GLY A 527 -2.28 -2.17 19.46
N LEU A 528 -1.65 -3.05 18.66
CA LEU A 528 -1.17 -4.35 19.16
C LEU A 528 -0.23 -4.18 20.35
N SER A 529 0.82 -3.36 20.23
CA SER A 529 1.79 -3.15 21.32
C SER A 529 1.16 -2.50 22.55
N VAL A 530 0.19 -1.59 22.37
CA VAL A 530 -0.53 -0.95 23.48
C VAL A 530 -1.41 -1.97 24.21
N ALA A 531 -2.16 -2.79 23.50
CA ALA A 531 -2.99 -3.84 24.11
C ALA A 531 -2.12 -4.91 24.78
N THR A 532 -1.01 -5.29 24.16
CA THR A 532 -0.03 -6.25 24.69
C THR A 532 0.58 -5.76 26.00
N ASP A 533 1.12 -4.54 26.00
CA ASP A 533 1.73 -3.97 27.19
C ASP A 533 0.70 -3.71 28.31
N SER A 534 -0.53 -3.32 27.94
CA SER A 534 -1.63 -3.17 28.89
C SER A 534 -1.98 -4.49 29.60
N LEU A 535 -2.10 -5.57 28.85
CA LEU A 535 -2.33 -6.91 29.41
C LEU A 535 -1.14 -7.39 30.24
N SER A 536 0.09 -7.08 29.81
CA SER A 536 1.30 -7.37 30.57
C SER A 536 1.33 -6.61 31.90
N ALA A 537 1.01 -5.33 31.89
CA ALA A 537 0.91 -4.52 33.13
C ALA A 537 -0.13 -5.08 34.07
N ILE A 538 -1.32 -5.45 33.62
CA ILE A 538 -2.37 -6.06 34.43
C ILE A 538 -1.94 -7.42 34.98
N LYS A 539 -1.15 -8.20 34.22
CA LYS A 539 -0.70 -9.54 34.61
C LYS A 539 0.45 -9.54 35.63
N PHE A 540 1.41 -8.61 35.47
CA PHE A 540 2.69 -8.65 36.20
C PHE A 540 2.91 -7.49 37.17
N ALA A 541 2.10 -6.43 37.08
CA ALA A 541 2.09 -5.31 38.00
C ALA A 541 0.70 -5.19 38.65
N LYS A 542 0.51 -4.15 39.46
CA LYS A 542 -0.78 -3.83 40.07
C LYS A 542 -1.34 -2.59 39.42
N VAL A 543 -2.39 -2.75 38.60
CA VAL A 543 -3.03 -1.67 37.86
C VAL A 543 -4.34 -1.26 38.54
N LYS A 544 -4.43 -0.01 38.97
CA LYS A 544 -5.59 0.58 39.61
C LYS A 544 -6.30 1.54 38.67
N PRO A 545 -7.54 1.26 38.21
CA PRO A 545 -8.28 2.18 37.37
C PRO A 545 -8.78 3.39 38.14
N ILE A 546 -8.55 4.57 37.61
CA ILE A 546 -9.09 5.84 38.11
C ILE A 546 -10.38 6.12 37.33
N ARG A 547 -11.51 6.17 38.02
CA ARG A 547 -12.84 6.31 37.42
C ARG A 547 -13.39 7.71 37.62
N ASN A 548 -14.09 8.21 36.60
CA ASN A 548 -14.84 9.45 36.69
C ASN A 548 -16.19 9.26 37.41
N GLU A 549 -16.95 10.34 37.58
CA GLU A 549 -18.27 10.34 38.25
C GLU A 549 -19.30 9.37 37.62
N LYS A 550 -19.11 8.98 36.36
CA LYS A 550 -19.95 8.00 35.64
C LYS A 550 -19.45 6.56 35.77
N GLY A 551 -18.42 6.33 36.61
CA GLY A 551 -17.81 5.02 36.83
C GLY A 551 -16.93 4.53 35.65
N ILE A 552 -16.58 5.39 34.68
CA ILE A 552 -15.73 5.04 33.55
C ILE A 552 -14.28 5.17 33.96
N ALA A 553 -13.47 4.14 33.73
CA ALA A 553 -12.03 4.19 33.89
C ALA A 553 -11.42 5.13 32.82
N VAL A 554 -10.86 6.24 33.28
CA VAL A 554 -10.32 7.31 32.42
C VAL A 554 -8.80 7.47 32.57
N ASP A 555 -8.20 6.92 33.63
CA ASP A 555 -6.76 6.86 33.87
C ASP A 555 -6.40 5.61 34.67
N PHE A 556 -5.11 5.30 34.80
CA PHE A 556 -4.61 4.12 35.46
C PHE A 556 -3.35 4.46 36.26
N GLU A 557 -3.29 3.98 37.50
CA GLU A 557 -2.12 4.00 38.34
C GLU A 557 -1.47 2.61 38.32
N ILE A 558 -0.16 2.55 38.08
CA ILE A 558 0.58 1.29 37.96
C ILE A 558 1.60 1.22 39.09
N GLU A 559 1.48 0.19 39.94
CA GLU A 559 2.44 -0.11 40.98
C GLU A 559 3.24 -1.37 40.61
N GLY A 560 4.55 -1.24 40.55
CA GLY A 560 5.47 -2.31 40.17
C GLY A 560 5.97 -2.24 38.72
N GLU A 561 6.81 -3.19 38.35
CA GLU A 561 7.36 -3.32 37.01
C GLU A 561 6.71 -4.46 36.24
N TYR A 562 6.63 -4.34 34.93
CA TYR A 562 6.11 -5.36 34.04
C TYR A 562 6.95 -5.46 32.77
N PRO A 563 7.04 -6.65 32.13
CA PRO A 563 7.76 -6.80 30.87
C PRO A 563 7.04 -6.04 29.75
N CYS A 564 7.79 -5.24 28.99
CA CYS A 564 7.30 -4.52 27.83
C CYS A 564 7.70 -5.22 26.52
N TYR A 565 6.79 -5.22 25.56
CA TYR A 565 7.00 -5.73 24.20
C TYR A 565 8.18 -5.01 23.51
N GLY A 566 8.97 -5.76 22.74
CA GLY A 566 10.15 -5.23 22.05
C GLY A 566 11.47 -5.45 22.78
N ASN A 567 11.52 -6.34 23.79
CA ASN A 567 12.71 -6.66 24.56
C ASN A 567 13.11 -8.13 24.49
N ASN A 568 12.57 -8.88 23.54
CA ASN A 568 12.76 -10.32 23.38
C ASN A 568 12.43 -11.09 24.67
N ASP A 569 11.29 -10.77 25.27
CA ASP A 569 10.80 -11.37 26.53
C ASP A 569 9.51 -12.15 26.24
N ASP A 570 9.59 -13.48 26.29
CA ASP A 570 8.47 -14.37 25.97
C ASP A 570 7.25 -14.15 26.84
N ARG A 571 7.39 -13.61 28.07
CA ARG A 571 6.27 -13.33 28.96
C ARG A 571 5.28 -12.33 28.36
N VAL A 572 5.77 -11.37 27.59
CA VAL A 572 4.96 -10.34 26.93
C VAL A 572 4.82 -10.61 25.42
N ASP A 573 5.87 -11.10 24.75
CA ASP A 573 5.83 -11.37 23.32
C ASP A 573 4.74 -12.41 22.97
N ASN A 574 4.55 -13.44 23.83
CA ASN A 574 3.48 -14.42 23.66
C ASN A 574 2.08 -13.79 23.77
N ILE A 575 1.89 -12.74 24.56
CA ILE A 575 0.61 -12.00 24.61
C ILE A 575 0.32 -11.36 23.25
N ALA A 576 1.33 -10.79 22.59
CA ALA A 576 1.16 -10.22 21.25
C ALA A 576 0.79 -11.30 20.21
N VAL A 577 1.48 -12.45 20.24
CA VAL A 577 1.18 -13.60 19.39
C VAL A 577 -0.26 -14.07 19.58
N GLU A 578 -0.67 -14.32 20.83
CA GLU A 578 -2.02 -14.76 21.18
C GLU A 578 -3.11 -13.77 20.72
N LEU A 579 -2.87 -12.47 20.79
CA LEU A 579 -3.81 -11.45 20.30
C LEU A 579 -4.00 -11.53 18.80
N VAL A 580 -2.90 -11.67 18.04
CA VAL A 580 -2.93 -11.79 16.58
C VAL A 580 -3.68 -13.07 16.15
N GLU A 581 -3.35 -14.21 16.74
CA GLU A 581 -3.99 -15.50 16.45
C GLU A 581 -5.47 -15.51 16.83
N SER A 582 -5.78 -15.04 18.02
CA SER A 582 -7.16 -15.03 18.53
C SER A 582 -8.07 -14.15 17.69
N PHE A 583 -7.65 -12.93 17.36
CA PHE A 583 -8.48 -12.00 16.60
C PHE A 583 -8.70 -12.51 15.16
N MET A 584 -7.67 -13.06 14.52
CA MET A 584 -7.81 -13.68 13.20
C MET A 584 -8.75 -14.89 13.23
N SER A 585 -8.65 -15.72 14.27
CA SER A 585 -9.56 -16.84 14.47
C SER A 585 -11.02 -16.40 14.63
N MET A 586 -11.27 -15.29 15.32
CA MET A 586 -12.60 -14.69 15.47
C MET A 586 -13.13 -14.18 14.13
N ILE A 587 -12.30 -13.46 13.36
CA ILE A 587 -12.67 -12.94 12.02
C ILE A 587 -13.07 -14.08 11.09
N ARG A 588 -12.32 -15.18 11.07
CA ARG A 588 -12.60 -16.36 10.21
C ARG A 588 -13.94 -17.04 10.48
N LYS A 589 -14.59 -16.79 11.61
CA LYS A 589 -15.94 -17.30 11.91
C LYS A 589 -17.04 -16.62 11.08
N HIS A 590 -16.75 -15.49 10.44
CA HIS A 590 -17.75 -14.67 9.76
C HIS A 590 -17.61 -14.75 8.24
N LYS A 591 -18.75 -14.80 7.55
CA LYS A 591 -18.79 -14.86 6.09
C LYS A 591 -18.41 -13.52 5.49
N ALA A 592 -17.45 -13.53 4.57
CA ALA A 592 -17.04 -12.36 3.78
C ALA A 592 -17.81 -12.27 2.45
N TYR A 593 -18.00 -11.07 1.95
CA TYR A 593 -18.62 -10.78 0.67
C TYR A 593 -17.92 -11.51 -0.48
N ARG A 594 -18.71 -12.09 -1.39
CA ARG A 594 -18.23 -12.91 -2.53
C ARG A 594 -17.30 -14.07 -2.12
N ASN A 595 -17.50 -14.62 -0.94
CA ASN A 595 -16.67 -15.69 -0.37
C ASN A 595 -15.17 -15.34 -0.31
N ALA A 596 -14.83 -14.05 -0.13
CA ALA A 596 -13.46 -13.63 0.02
C ALA A 596 -12.81 -14.31 1.24
N VAL A 597 -11.53 -14.66 1.11
CA VAL A 597 -10.76 -15.25 2.20
C VAL A 597 -10.30 -14.11 3.13
N PRO A 598 -10.71 -14.09 4.41
CA PRO A 598 -10.23 -13.08 5.35
C PRO A 598 -8.72 -13.21 5.58
N THR A 599 -8.04 -12.07 5.56
CA THR A 599 -6.64 -11.90 5.94
C THR A 599 -6.52 -10.84 7.02
N GLN A 600 -5.41 -10.81 7.74
CA GLN A 600 -5.16 -9.82 8.77
C GLN A 600 -3.83 -9.12 8.54
N SER A 601 -3.77 -7.84 8.90
CA SER A 601 -2.52 -7.07 8.97
C SER A 601 -2.30 -6.48 10.36
N VAL A 602 -1.02 -6.31 10.71
CA VAL A 602 -0.56 -5.49 11.82
C VAL A 602 0.12 -4.26 11.22
N LEU A 603 -0.69 -3.23 10.95
CA LEU A 603 -0.27 -2.07 10.18
C LEU A 603 -1.13 -0.85 10.55
N THR A 604 -0.51 0.31 10.77
CA THR A 604 -1.23 1.55 11.09
C THR A 604 -1.10 2.64 10.03
N ILE A 605 -0.12 2.53 9.13
CA ILE A 605 0.23 3.64 8.23
C ILE A 605 0.66 4.86 9.10
N THR A 606 0.33 6.09 8.75
CA THR A 606 0.49 7.28 9.59
C THR A 606 -0.68 7.51 10.56
N SER A 607 -1.68 6.65 10.50
CA SER A 607 -2.89 6.75 11.31
C SER A 607 -2.67 6.44 12.80
N ASN A 608 -1.46 6.00 13.18
CA ASN A 608 -1.09 5.77 14.58
C ASN A 608 -1.34 7.00 15.47
N VAL A 609 -1.12 8.21 14.95
CA VAL A 609 -1.44 9.48 15.63
C VAL A 609 -2.96 9.62 15.80
N VAL A 610 -3.74 9.35 14.76
CA VAL A 610 -5.21 9.43 14.79
C VAL A 610 -5.81 8.41 15.75
N TYR A 611 -5.28 7.17 15.79
CA TYR A 611 -5.71 6.17 16.77
C TYR A 611 -5.44 6.63 18.21
N GLY A 612 -4.26 7.22 18.45
CA GLY A 612 -3.92 7.79 19.75
C GLY A 612 -4.88 8.89 20.18
N LYS A 613 -5.20 9.85 19.29
CA LYS A 613 -6.16 10.93 19.53
C LYS A 613 -7.56 10.40 19.89
N LYS A 614 -7.98 9.29 19.31
CA LYS A 614 -9.31 8.69 19.52
C LYS A 614 -9.35 7.73 20.72
N THR A 615 -8.23 7.43 21.37
CA THR A 615 -8.14 6.45 22.45
C THR A 615 -7.77 7.14 23.76
N GLY A 616 -8.49 6.82 24.84
CA GLY A 616 -8.21 7.28 26.19
C GLY A 616 -6.89 6.73 26.74
N THR A 617 -6.56 7.06 28.01
CA THR A 617 -5.42 6.48 28.72
C THR A 617 -5.57 4.95 28.80
N THR A 618 -4.47 4.22 28.67
CA THR A 618 -4.46 2.75 28.64
C THR A 618 -3.71 2.17 29.86
N PRO A 619 -4.02 0.93 30.28
CA PRO A 619 -3.44 0.30 31.47
C PRO A 619 -1.91 0.16 31.48
N ASP A 620 -1.26 0.28 30.32
CA ASP A 620 0.20 0.31 30.18
C ASP A 620 0.84 1.68 30.49
N GLY A 621 0.03 2.68 30.85
CA GLY A 621 0.48 4.03 31.18
C GLY A 621 0.55 5.00 30.00
N ARG A 622 0.22 4.60 28.76
CA ARG A 622 0.07 5.52 27.63
C ARG A 622 -1.08 6.50 27.91
N LYS A 623 -0.83 7.77 27.80
CA LYS A 623 -1.84 8.80 28.10
C LYS A 623 -2.80 9.04 26.92
N ALA A 624 -4.00 9.51 27.25
CA ALA A 624 -5.01 9.87 26.26
C ALA A 624 -4.44 10.87 25.24
N GLY A 625 -4.61 10.57 23.95
CA GLY A 625 -4.11 11.40 22.85
C GLY A 625 -2.68 11.11 22.41
N GLU A 626 -1.87 10.43 23.20
CA GLU A 626 -0.53 10.01 22.75
C GLU A 626 -0.63 9.04 21.58
N PRO A 627 0.22 9.18 20.54
CA PRO A 627 0.24 8.26 19.40
C PRO A 627 0.43 6.80 19.80
N PHE A 628 -0.13 5.88 19.00
CA PHE A 628 0.25 4.48 19.07
C PHE A 628 1.62 4.27 18.43
N ALA A 629 2.29 3.16 18.77
CA ALA A 629 3.40 2.71 17.94
C ALA A 629 2.91 2.34 16.52
N PRO A 630 3.71 2.61 15.47
CA PRO A 630 3.32 2.27 14.11
C PRO A 630 3.37 0.76 13.88
N GLY A 631 2.30 0.19 13.32
CA GLY A 631 2.25 -1.22 12.94
C GLY A 631 2.53 -2.17 14.10
N ALA A 632 3.50 -3.04 13.92
CA ALA A 632 3.94 -4.04 14.89
C ALA A 632 5.08 -3.56 15.80
N ASN A 633 5.46 -2.28 15.69
CA ASN A 633 6.53 -1.72 16.52
C ASN A 633 6.19 -1.76 18.01
N PRO A 634 7.21 -1.92 18.87
CA PRO A 634 7.09 -1.61 20.29
C PRO A 634 6.71 -0.14 20.53
N MET A 635 6.08 0.15 21.64
CA MET A 635 5.83 1.53 22.05
C MET A 635 7.15 2.28 22.26
N HIS A 636 7.15 3.56 21.86
CA HIS A 636 8.35 4.41 21.91
C HIS A 636 9.02 4.42 23.28
N GLY A 637 10.34 4.18 23.30
CA GLY A 637 11.17 4.15 24.48
C GLY A 637 10.97 2.96 25.42
N ARG A 638 10.19 1.95 25.02
CA ARG A 638 10.00 0.72 25.82
C ARG A 638 10.90 -0.43 25.41
N ASP A 639 11.43 -0.41 24.21
CA ASP A 639 12.39 -1.39 23.65
C ASP A 639 13.84 -1.04 24.09
N LYS A 640 14.12 -1.28 25.37
CA LYS A 640 15.36 -0.82 26.04
C LYS A 640 16.55 -1.77 25.88
N LYS A 641 16.35 -3.00 25.40
CA LYS A 641 17.40 -4.02 25.26
C LYS A 641 18.15 -3.99 23.91
N GLY A 642 18.00 -2.90 23.14
CA GLY A 642 18.69 -2.67 21.87
C GLY A 642 17.95 -3.17 20.64
N ALA A 643 18.55 -2.91 19.49
CA ALA A 643 17.97 -3.15 18.17
C ALA A 643 17.59 -4.61 17.93
N LEU A 644 18.49 -5.52 18.19
CA LEU A 644 18.26 -6.96 17.94
C LEU A 644 17.13 -7.53 18.80
N ALA A 645 17.00 -7.09 20.06
CA ALA A 645 15.91 -7.53 20.92
C ALA A 645 14.55 -7.02 20.41
N SER A 646 14.50 -5.76 19.95
CA SER A 646 13.30 -5.17 19.36
C SER A 646 12.86 -5.93 18.10
N LEU A 647 13.79 -6.18 17.18
CA LEU A 647 13.54 -6.96 15.96
C LEU A 647 13.12 -8.40 16.27
N SER A 648 13.73 -9.06 17.28
CA SER A 648 13.38 -10.42 17.67
C SER A 648 11.96 -10.54 18.21
N SER A 649 11.47 -9.57 18.99
CA SER A 649 10.07 -9.56 19.45
C SER A 649 9.08 -9.48 18.29
N VAL A 650 9.34 -8.62 17.30
CA VAL A 650 8.47 -8.48 16.12
C VAL A 650 8.52 -9.74 15.24
N ALA A 651 9.68 -10.37 15.10
CA ALA A 651 9.85 -11.59 14.30
C ALA A 651 9.04 -12.80 14.82
N LYS A 652 8.61 -12.79 16.10
CA LYS A 652 7.76 -13.85 16.67
C LYS A 652 6.31 -13.79 16.23
N LEU A 653 5.85 -12.66 15.65
CA LEU A 653 4.45 -12.51 15.23
C LEU A 653 4.14 -13.48 14.06
N PRO A 654 3.02 -14.22 14.13
CA PRO A 654 2.73 -15.30 13.19
C PRO A 654 2.23 -14.76 11.85
N TYR A 655 3.02 -14.92 10.79
CA TYR A 655 2.66 -14.46 9.45
C TYR A 655 1.47 -15.22 8.86
N GLU A 656 1.32 -16.52 9.16
CA GLU A 656 0.18 -17.35 8.73
C GLU A 656 -1.18 -16.86 9.25
N HIS A 657 -1.16 -16.08 10.32
CA HIS A 657 -2.33 -15.37 10.86
C HIS A 657 -2.40 -13.89 10.44
N SER A 658 -1.42 -13.42 9.68
CA SER A 658 -1.28 -12.02 9.26
C SER A 658 -0.88 -11.87 7.79
N LEU A 659 -1.53 -12.63 6.89
CA LEU A 659 -1.20 -12.66 5.45
C LEU A 659 -1.40 -11.32 4.73
N ASP A 660 -2.08 -10.36 5.33
CA ASP A 660 -2.15 -8.97 4.86
C ASP A 660 -0.96 -8.12 5.35
N GLY A 661 -0.03 -8.72 6.07
CA GLY A 661 1.30 -8.19 6.40
C GLY A 661 1.49 -7.70 7.82
N ILE A 662 2.76 -7.72 8.26
CA ILE A 662 3.22 -7.28 9.57
C ILE A 662 4.24 -6.17 9.35
N SER A 663 3.84 -4.92 9.56
CA SER A 663 4.71 -3.77 9.31
C SER A 663 5.62 -3.49 10.51
N ASN A 664 6.92 -3.43 10.27
CA ASN A 664 7.91 -2.99 11.23
C ASN A 664 8.74 -1.83 10.66
N THR A 665 8.95 -0.78 11.44
CA THR A 665 9.77 0.37 11.08
C THR A 665 10.95 0.48 12.06
N PHE A 666 12.13 0.32 11.53
CA PHE A 666 13.37 0.32 12.28
C PHE A 666 14.14 1.61 12.02
N SER A 667 14.49 2.33 13.08
CA SER A 667 15.28 3.56 13.01
C SER A 667 16.61 3.38 13.73
N ILE A 668 17.71 3.65 13.05
CA ILE A 668 19.07 3.48 13.57
C ILE A 668 19.93 4.70 13.21
N VAL A 669 20.78 5.09 14.14
CA VAL A 669 21.76 6.15 13.84
C VAL A 669 22.89 5.60 12.98
N PRO A 670 23.43 6.37 12.00
CA PRO A 670 24.45 5.88 11.08
C PRO A 670 25.68 5.28 11.78
N LYS A 671 26.10 5.85 12.90
CA LYS A 671 27.27 5.37 13.68
C LYS A 671 27.09 3.98 14.27
N ALA A 672 25.84 3.58 14.57
CA ALA A 672 25.56 2.25 15.12
C ALA A 672 25.76 1.14 14.09
N LEU A 673 25.63 1.46 12.78
CA LEU A 673 25.94 0.52 11.70
C LEU A 673 27.45 0.38 11.45
N GLY A 674 28.29 1.30 11.94
CA GLY A 674 29.74 1.26 11.78
C GLY A 674 30.34 2.59 11.35
N LYS A 675 31.69 2.69 11.41
CA LYS A 675 32.40 3.91 11.06
C LYS A 675 32.56 4.08 9.56
N GLU A 676 32.98 3.01 8.88
CA GLU A 676 33.26 3.01 7.44
C GLU A 676 32.01 2.66 6.64
N GLU A 677 31.90 3.21 5.44
CA GLU A 677 30.75 3.00 4.55
C GLU A 677 30.50 1.51 4.25
N GLU A 678 31.57 0.79 3.88
CA GLU A 678 31.48 -0.63 3.56
C GLU A 678 31.06 -1.48 4.77
N THR A 679 31.53 -1.11 5.96
CA THR A 679 31.12 -1.74 7.21
C THR A 679 29.64 -1.51 7.48
N ARG A 680 29.13 -0.28 7.25
CA ARG A 680 27.71 0.03 7.42
C ARG A 680 26.82 -0.79 6.49
N LYS A 681 27.20 -0.91 5.21
CA LYS A 681 26.48 -1.74 4.23
C LYS A 681 26.46 -3.21 4.65
N THR A 682 27.61 -3.76 5.00
CA THR A 682 27.75 -5.16 5.43
C THR A 682 26.94 -5.46 6.70
N ASN A 683 26.99 -4.58 7.69
CA ASN A 683 26.23 -4.76 8.94
C ASN A 683 24.73 -4.66 8.72
N LEU A 684 24.26 -3.75 7.86
CA LEU A 684 22.84 -3.67 7.51
C LEU A 684 22.37 -4.93 6.77
N VAL A 685 23.14 -5.44 5.81
CA VAL A 685 22.85 -6.71 5.12
C VAL A 685 22.76 -7.87 6.11
N SER A 686 23.75 -8.01 7.00
CA SER A 686 23.77 -9.09 8.00
C SER A 686 22.59 -9.00 8.98
N MET A 687 22.20 -7.80 9.37
CA MET A 687 21.04 -7.58 10.22
C MET A 687 19.75 -8.00 9.50
N MET A 688 19.59 -7.65 8.23
CA MET A 688 18.42 -8.06 7.44
C MET A 688 18.39 -9.56 7.20
N ASP A 689 19.51 -10.19 6.88
CA ASP A 689 19.59 -11.66 6.73
C ASP A 689 19.19 -12.36 8.04
N GLY A 690 19.67 -11.89 9.20
CA GLY A 690 19.29 -12.43 10.50
C GLY A 690 17.81 -12.21 10.84
N TYR A 691 17.28 -11.04 10.58
CA TYR A 691 15.88 -10.70 10.86
C TYR A 691 14.92 -11.53 10.00
N PHE A 692 15.14 -11.58 8.69
CA PHE A 692 14.30 -12.36 7.78
C PHE A 692 14.52 -13.86 7.93
N GLY A 693 15.72 -14.31 8.26
CA GLY A 693 16.02 -15.69 8.63
C GLY A 693 15.28 -16.17 9.90
N SER A 694 14.87 -15.23 10.75
CA SER A 694 14.01 -15.47 11.93
C SER A 694 12.50 -15.44 11.61
N HIS A 695 12.13 -15.59 10.35
CA HIS A 695 10.75 -15.57 9.84
C HIS A 695 9.99 -14.25 9.97
N ALA A 696 10.69 -13.14 10.18
CA ALA A 696 10.08 -11.81 10.12
C ALA A 696 9.57 -11.50 8.72
N HIS A 697 8.50 -10.70 8.62
CA HIS A 697 7.84 -10.43 7.35
C HIS A 697 8.38 -9.20 6.62
N HIS A 698 8.43 -8.04 7.29
CA HIS A 698 8.67 -6.75 6.63
C HIS A 698 9.57 -5.85 7.48
N LEU A 699 10.36 -5.02 6.80
CA LEU A 699 11.21 -4.03 7.43
C LEU A 699 11.26 -2.72 6.63
N ASN A 700 10.90 -1.62 7.27
CA ASN A 700 11.30 -0.28 6.90
C ASN A 700 12.61 0.07 7.60
N VAL A 701 13.57 0.64 6.90
CA VAL A 701 14.84 1.08 7.47
C VAL A 701 14.98 2.58 7.34
N ASN A 702 15.08 3.27 8.48
CA ASN A 702 15.43 4.68 8.58
C ASN A 702 16.85 4.83 9.13
N VAL A 703 17.70 5.56 8.42
CA VAL A 703 19.06 5.83 8.87
C VAL A 703 19.24 7.34 9.00
N PHE A 704 18.96 7.87 10.19
CA PHE A 704 19.02 9.30 10.50
C PHE A 704 19.65 9.58 11.86
N ALA A 705 20.22 10.78 11.99
CA ALA A 705 20.44 11.40 13.29
C ALA A 705 19.17 12.20 13.66
N ARG A 706 18.78 12.16 14.94
CA ARG A 706 17.59 12.87 15.45
C ARG A 706 17.69 14.39 15.21
N GLU A 707 18.88 14.93 15.31
CA GLU A 707 19.19 16.32 15.09
C GLU A 707 18.84 16.79 13.68
N GLN A 708 19.02 15.92 12.68
CA GLN A 708 18.66 16.22 11.29
C GLN A 708 17.14 16.38 11.11
N LEU A 709 16.34 15.56 11.79
CA LEU A 709 14.89 15.67 11.73
C LEU A 709 14.38 16.91 12.46
N LEU A 710 15.02 17.30 13.58
CA LEU A 710 14.72 18.53 14.29
C LEU A 710 15.04 19.77 13.41
N ASP A 711 16.20 19.76 12.74
CA ASP A 711 16.56 20.83 11.81
C ASP A 711 15.59 20.90 10.61
N ALA A 712 15.21 19.76 10.04
CA ALA A 712 14.24 19.70 8.95
C ALA A 712 12.83 20.18 9.36
N MET A 713 12.46 20.04 10.63
CA MET A 713 11.20 20.54 11.17
C MET A 713 11.20 22.07 11.32
N GLU A 714 12.34 22.65 11.65
CA GLU A 714 12.51 24.13 11.82
C GLU A 714 12.87 24.83 10.50
N HIS A 715 13.59 24.15 9.58
CA HIS A 715 14.10 24.67 8.32
C HIS A 715 13.71 23.78 7.13
N PRO A 716 12.40 23.58 6.87
CA PRO A 716 11.91 22.64 5.85
C PRO A 716 12.40 22.96 4.42
N GLU A 717 12.73 24.22 4.13
CA GLU A 717 13.26 24.68 2.85
C GLU A 717 14.60 24.03 2.48
N ASN A 718 15.38 23.61 3.48
CA ASN A 718 16.67 22.93 3.28
C ASN A 718 16.52 21.44 2.98
N TYR A 719 15.32 20.87 3.17
CA TYR A 719 15.04 19.44 3.11
C TYR A 719 13.85 19.08 2.19
N PRO A 720 13.76 19.60 0.96
CA PRO A 720 12.56 19.48 0.12
C PRO A 720 12.21 18.03 -0.26
N GLN A 721 13.18 17.12 -0.26
CA GLN A 721 13.03 15.73 -0.61
C GLN A 721 13.32 14.75 0.54
N LEU A 722 13.45 15.24 1.78
CA LEU A 722 13.71 14.36 2.92
C LEU A 722 12.59 13.34 3.06
N THR A 723 12.93 12.10 2.77
CA THR A 723 12.00 10.97 2.79
C THR A 723 12.23 10.15 4.06
N ILE A 724 11.14 9.81 4.74
CA ILE A 724 11.17 8.98 5.94
C ILE A 724 10.19 7.83 5.82
N ARG A 725 10.61 6.65 6.28
CA ARG A 725 9.75 5.48 6.40
C ARG A 725 8.89 5.60 7.66
N VAL A 726 7.59 5.36 7.55
CA VAL A 726 6.65 5.54 8.67
C VAL A 726 6.01 4.24 9.14
N SER A 727 5.27 3.55 8.31
CA SER A 727 4.69 2.23 8.60
C SER A 727 4.21 1.63 7.28
N GLY A 728 5.02 0.78 6.68
CA GLY A 728 4.73 0.12 5.40
C GLY A 728 4.98 0.97 4.16
N TYR A 729 5.16 2.29 4.27
CA TYR A 729 5.55 3.17 3.16
C TYR A 729 6.32 4.40 3.66
N ALA A 730 6.83 5.19 2.71
CA ALA A 730 7.54 6.43 2.98
C ALA A 730 6.64 7.66 2.78
N VAL A 731 7.04 8.74 3.42
CA VAL A 731 6.46 10.07 3.24
C VAL A 731 7.55 11.11 3.12
N ASN A 732 7.22 12.24 2.53
CA ASN A 732 8.08 13.42 2.60
C ASN A 732 7.92 14.05 3.99
N PHE A 733 8.99 14.11 4.77
CA PHE A 733 8.96 14.55 6.17
C PHE A 733 8.38 15.95 6.36
N ILE A 734 8.70 16.88 5.46
CA ILE A 734 8.21 18.27 5.56
C ILE A 734 6.71 18.43 5.25
N LYS A 735 6.07 17.40 4.64
CA LYS A 735 4.62 17.36 4.37
C LYS A 735 3.80 16.79 5.53
N LEU A 736 4.45 16.22 6.53
CA LEU A 736 3.79 15.73 7.74
C LEU A 736 3.26 16.90 8.58
N THR A 737 2.14 16.68 9.27
CA THR A 737 1.71 17.60 10.33
C THR A 737 2.78 17.69 11.43
N ARG A 738 2.82 18.79 12.18
CA ARG A 738 3.79 18.94 13.28
C ARG A 738 3.69 17.78 14.30
N GLU A 739 2.49 17.32 14.57
CA GLU A 739 2.28 16.18 15.48
C GLU A 739 2.86 14.89 14.93
N GLN A 740 2.70 14.62 13.64
CA GLN A 740 3.29 13.47 12.96
C GLN A 740 4.82 13.57 12.89
N GLN A 741 5.36 14.76 12.66
CA GLN A 741 6.81 15.00 12.72
C GLN A 741 7.37 14.70 14.12
N LEU A 742 6.70 15.19 15.16
CA LEU A 742 7.08 14.91 16.55
C LEU A 742 6.95 13.44 16.90
N ASP A 743 5.93 12.74 16.40
CA ASP A 743 5.81 11.28 16.56
C ASP A 743 7.04 10.56 15.98
N VAL A 744 7.44 10.92 14.76
CA VAL A 744 8.63 10.34 14.11
C VAL A 744 9.91 10.64 14.90
N ILE A 745 10.11 11.88 15.35
CA ILE A 745 11.29 12.33 16.12
C ILE A 745 11.37 11.61 17.47
N ASN A 746 10.22 11.30 18.07
CA ASN A 746 10.13 10.64 19.38
C ASN A 746 10.20 9.11 19.30
N ARG A 747 10.22 8.52 18.12
CA ARG A 747 10.43 7.08 17.95
C ARG A 747 11.80 6.67 18.49
N THR A 748 11.94 5.40 18.84
CA THR A 748 13.22 4.87 19.26
C THR A 748 14.22 4.90 18.11
N PHE A 749 15.35 5.57 18.32
CA PHE A 749 16.50 5.51 17.44
C PHE A 749 17.57 4.67 18.13
N HIS A 750 17.86 3.52 17.57
CA HIS A 750 18.84 2.61 18.15
C HIS A 750 20.25 3.17 17.98
N GLY A 751 20.92 3.42 19.09
CA GLY A 751 22.32 3.88 19.14
C GLY A 751 23.36 2.77 19.10
N THR A 752 22.92 1.51 19.26
CA THR A 752 23.73 0.30 19.21
C THR A 752 22.94 -0.82 18.52
N MET A 753 23.65 -1.72 17.88
CA MET A 753 23.07 -2.94 17.30
C MET A 753 22.57 -3.91 18.38
#